data_47984b65305f6647badc337881f6b190
#
_entry.id   47984b65305f6647badc337881f6b190
#
_cell.length_a   1.000
_cell.length_b   1.000
_cell.length_c   1.000
_cell.angle_alpha   90.00
_cell.angle_beta   90.00
_cell.angle_gamma   90.00
#
_symmetry.space_group_name_H-M   'P 1'
#
loop_
_entity.id
_entity.type
_entity.pdbx_description
1 polymer ?
#
loop_
_entity_poly.entity_id
_entity_poly.type
_entity_poly.pdbx_seq_one_letter_code
_entity_poly.pdbx_strand_id
1 'polypeptide(L)'
;MPIALSEEHRDLAASAAGWAARYAPIAETRAEPGRPDLWKALTGQGWHSLHLPESVGGQGAGLLELAVVAEQFGRHLVPGPFLPTVMASAVLAAAEPTEALSAFAAGATGAVVLDGLSATRTADGWHVNGTSCPTLGLADAEIAVVRAQEIWFVLRPEPGQLIPVEAVDLTRSAARLTLENFLVSQDNLVELHPERAELALAVPTAAEAAGLCGWALDCAVDHVRTRVQFGRPIGSFQAVQHQAAGILLHREIATAAAWDAARAEQHSVAQQALSAAQARHAALPAAVDASLGCVRLLGAIGFTWEHDAHLYWRRAVALSGSLGRSAARTLGERARTTTRDLTIASPRDCLELRRQIAAVLDQTEPSTRALADAGLAAPHYPKPYGLAAGPLEQAVIAEEFERRGIPQPTTVIGEWVLPTLLVHGSPEQRERFVLPTLRGEIRWCQLFSEPGAGSDLASLTTRAAKAEGGWRISGQKVWTSLAHEAHWGVCLARTDPEAPQHRGISYFLVDLATEGVTVRPIKQATGRSEFNEVFLDDVFVPDRDLVGEPNSGWKLATTTLANERHNMGATLAHGSSDRIRQLLRDHPDDPDALAALGRCASRELTLAALGLRSVLARLAGLDLGAEVSVQKVFSALAQQEGSREVIALLGPGSASAEDGHVVDHLGLPAVLFGGGTVEIQLNVIAHRVLGLPR
;
A
#
# COMPACT_ATOMS: atom_id res chain seq x y z
N MET A 1 -4.44 -7.81 1.67
CA MET A 1 -5.91 -7.85 1.35
C MET A 1 -6.11 -8.13 -0.14
N PRO A 2 -7.15 -8.87 -0.61
CA PRO A 2 -7.44 -9.06 -2.04
C PRO A 2 -7.94 -7.76 -2.70
N ILE A 3 -8.02 -7.71 -4.03
CA ILE A 3 -8.63 -6.59 -4.77
C ILE A 3 -10.10 -6.45 -4.38
N ALA A 4 -10.81 -7.56 -4.22
CA ALA A 4 -12.21 -7.62 -3.85
C ALA A 4 -12.47 -7.12 -2.42
N LEU A 5 -13.11 -5.96 -2.26
CA LEU A 5 -13.46 -5.38 -0.95
C LEU A 5 -14.96 -5.48 -0.65
N SER A 6 -15.84 -5.25 -1.63
CA SER A 6 -17.30 -5.40 -1.44
C SER A 6 -17.71 -6.86 -1.35
N GLU A 7 -18.91 -7.14 -0.87
CA GLU A 7 -19.47 -8.50 -0.82
C GLU A 7 -19.60 -9.08 -2.23
N GLU A 8 -20.14 -8.31 -3.16
CA GLU A 8 -20.30 -8.71 -4.57
C GLU A 8 -18.97 -9.05 -5.24
N HIS A 9 -17.91 -8.24 -5.00
CA HIS A 9 -16.58 -8.53 -5.52
C HIS A 9 -15.97 -9.77 -4.89
N ARG A 10 -16.25 -10.04 -3.59
CA ARG A 10 -15.77 -11.28 -2.94
C ARG A 10 -16.46 -12.53 -3.52
N ASP A 11 -17.75 -12.43 -3.84
CA ASP A 11 -18.50 -13.52 -4.48
C ASP A 11 -17.97 -13.77 -5.91
N LEU A 12 -17.69 -12.69 -6.65
CA LEU A 12 -17.06 -12.77 -7.97
C LEU A 12 -15.69 -13.45 -7.88
N ALA A 13 -14.84 -13.04 -6.92
CA ALA A 13 -13.54 -13.65 -6.68
C ALA A 13 -13.64 -15.13 -6.32
N ALA A 14 -14.59 -15.50 -5.45
CA ALA A 14 -14.82 -16.89 -5.08
C ALA A 14 -15.29 -17.73 -6.27
N SER A 15 -16.16 -17.20 -7.12
CA SER A 15 -16.60 -17.85 -8.35
C SER A 15 -15.46 -18.07 -9.34
N ALA A 16 -14.62 -17.04 -9.57
CA ALA A 16 -13.48 -17.13 -10.46
C ALA A 16 -12.42 -18.13 -9.94
N ALA A 17 -12.14 -18.09 -8.64
CA ALA A 17 -11.22 -19.03 -7.99
C ALA A 17 -11.73 -20.48 -8.07
N GLY A 18 -13.02 -20.71 -7.77
CA GLY A 18 -13.66 -22.02 -7.86
C GLY A 18 -13.65 -22.59 -9.28
N TRP A 19 -13.90 -21.74 -10.27
CA TRP A 19 -13.79 -22.11 -11.68
C TRP A 19 -12.34 -22.48 -12.04
N ALA A 20 -11.37 -21.64 -11.69
CA ALA A 20 -9.96 -21.88 -11.98
C ALA A 20 -9.43 -23.16 -11.33
N ALA A 21 -9.77 -23.41 -10.06
CA ALA A 21 -9.38 -24.63 -9.35
C ALA A 21 -9.95 -25.90 -10.02
N ARG A 22 -11.15 -25.81 -10.61
CA ARG A 22 -11.81 -26.95 -11.26
C ARG A 22 -11.31 -27.21 -12.68
N TYR A 23 -11.11 -26.15 -13.48
CA TYR A 23 -10.87 -26.27 -14.91
C TYR A 23 -9.41 -26.05 -15.31
N ALA A 24 -8.62 -25.38 -14.48
CA ALA A 24 -7.20 -25.10 -14.69
C ALA A 24 -6.33 -25.53 -13.50
N PRO A 25 -6.45 -26.80 -13.00
CA PRO A 25 -5.56 -27.25 -11.94
C PRO A 25 -4.11 -27.22 -12.42
N ILE A 26 -3.19 -26.79 -11.56
CA ILE A 26 -1.79 -26.55 -11.92
C ILE A 26 -1.09 -27.79 -12.52
N ALA A 27 -1.44 -28.97 -12.05
CA ALA A 27 -0.90 -30.22 -12.58
C ALA A 27 -1.24 -30.43 -14.07
N GLU A 28 -2.46 -30.09 -14.49
CA GLU A 28 -2.89 -30.16 -15.87
C GLU A 28 -2.27 -29.03 -16.73
N THR A 29 -2.22 -27.82 -16.18
CA THR A 29 -1.54 -26.68 -16.81
C THR A 29 -0.07 -26.99 -17.10
N ARG A 30 0.58 -27.71 -16.21
CA ARG A 30 1.97 -28.16 -16.35
C ARG A 30 2.14 -29.25 -17.41
N ALA A 31 1.19 -30.17 -17.49
CA ALA A 31 1.23 -31.29 -18.44
C ALA A 31 0.92 -30.81 -19.87
N GLU A 32 -0.03 -29.89 -20.03
CA GLU A 32 -0.50 -29.39 -21.32
C GLU A 32 -0.81 -27.87 -21.24
N PRO A 33 0.20 -27.01 -21.38
CA PRO A 33 0.02 -25.56 -21.24
C PRO A 33 -0.93 -24.91 -22.26
N GLY A 34 -1.11 -25.51 -23.43
CA GLY A 34 -1.86 -24.96 -24.57
C GLY A 34 -3.32 -25.43 -24.67
N ARG A 35 -3.99 -25.79 -23.59
CA ARG A 35 -5.35 -26.36 -23.50
C ARG A 35 -6.44 -25.60 -24.29
N PRO A 36 -6.75 -25.92 -25.56
CA PRO A 36 -7.73 -25.19 -26.36
C PRO A 36 -9.17 -25.33 -25.82
N ASP A 37 -9.50 -26.45 -25.16
CA ASP A 37 -10.81 -26.68 -24.55
C ASP A 37 -11.08 -25.73 -23.36
N LEU A 38 -10.04 -25.27 -22.70
CA LEU A 38 -10.15 -24.34 -21.59
C LEU A 38 -10.70 -23.00 -22.03
N TRP A 39 -10.30 -22.51 -23.20
CA TRP A 39 -10.81 -21.25 -23.75
C TRP A 39 -12.32 -21.30 -23.96
N LYS A 40 -12.83 -22.39 -24.55
CA LYS A 40 -14.26 -22.61 -24.73
C LYS A 40 -15.02 -22.66 -23.39
N ALA A 41 -14.46 -23.33 -22.38
CA ALA A 41 -15.06 -23.38 -21.05
C ALA A 41 -15.07 -21.99 -20.38
N LEU A 42 -14.01 -21.18 -20.60
CA LEU A 42 -13.88 -19.84 -20.08
C LEU A 42 -14.88 -18.87 -20.73
N THR A 43 -14.98 -18.90 -22.05
CA THR A 43 -15.93 -18.06 -22.82
C THR A 43 -17.37 -18.43 -22.51
N GLY A 44 -17.67 -19.70 -22.27
CA GLY A 44 -18.99 -20.18 -21.83
C GLY A 44 -19.44 -19.61 -20.47
N GLN A 45 -18.52 -19.11 -19.65
CA GLN A 45 -18.85 -18.41 -18.39
C GLN A 45 -18.88 -16.88 -18.55
N GLY A 46 -18.49 -16.35 -19.72
CA GLY A 46 -18.44 -14.91 -19.97
C GLY A 46 -17.28 -14.16 -19.34
N TRP A 47 -16.28 -14.84 -18.75
CA TRP A 47 -15.15 -14.18 -18.11
C TRP A 47 -14.34 -13.25 -19.03
N HIS A 48 -14.24 -13.58 -20.32
CA HIS A 48 -13.53 -12.82 -21.33
C HIS A 48 -14.22 -11.51 -21.75
N SER A 49 -15.54 -11.43 -21.56
CA SER A 49 -16.37 -10.30 -21.99
C SER A 49 -17.00 -9.51 -20.83
N LEU A 50 -16.56 -9.78 -19.60
CA LEU A 50 -17.10 -9.19 -18.38
C LEU A 50 -17.10 -7.65 -18.42
N HIS A 51 -16.01 -7.05 -18.85
CA HIS A 51 -15.79 -5.60 -18.92
C HIS A 51 -16.34 -4.93 -20.19
N LEU A 52 -16.82 -5.70 -21.14
CA LEU A 52 -17.32 -5.16 -22.40
C LEU A 52 -18.76 -4.65 -22.27
N PRO A 53 -19.13 -3.58 -23.00
CA PRO A 53 -20.48 -3.06 -22.99
C PRO A 53 -21.52 -4.09 -23.45
N GLU A 54 -22.73 -4.06 -22.88
CA GLU A 54 -23.84 -4.91 -23.31
C GLU A 54 -24.22 -4.70 -24.79
N SER A 55 -24.05 -3.48 -25.30
CA SER A 55 -24.32 -3.14 -26.70
C SER A 55 -23.54 -3.92 -27.74
N VAL A 56 -22.39 -4.49 -27.34
CA VAL A 56 -21.54 -5.33 -28.20
C VAL A 56 -21.57 -6.81 -27.81
N GLY A 57 -22.45 -7.19 -26.87
CA GLY A 57 -22.59 -8.56 -26.38
C GLY A 57 -21.75 -8.87 -25.12
N GLY A 58 -21.20 -7.87 -24.46
CA GLY A 58 -20.51 -8.00 -23.17
C GLY A 58 -21.47 -8.02 -21.97
N GLN A 59 -20.92 -7.99 -20.76
CA GLN A 59 -21.71 -8.06 -19.52
C GLN A 59 -21.87 -6.71 -18.81
N GLY A 60 -21.27 -5.63 -19.31
CA GLY A 60 -21.43 -4.27 -18.82
C GLY A 60 -20.78 -3.98 -17.48
N ALA A 61 -19.91 -4.86 -16.98
CA ALA A 61 -19.09 -4.59 -15.82
C ALA A 61 -17.92 -3.65 -16.14
N GLY A 62 -17.13 -3.25 -15.14
CA GLY A 62 -16.01 -2.35 -15.33
C GLY A 62 -14.64 -3.04 -15.25
N LEU A 63 -13.59 -2.21 -15.28
CA LEU A 63 -12.23 -2.68 -15.11
C LEU A 63 -11.98 -3.21 -13.68
N LEU A 64 -12.77 -2.82 -12.69
CA LEU A 64 -12.62 -3.33 -11.32
C LEU A 64 -13.03 -4.79 -11.23
N GLU A 65 -14.15 -5.18 -11.83
CA GLU A 65 -14.62 -6.56 -11.88
C GLU A 65 -13.66 -7.42 -12.72
N LEU A 66 -13.14 -6.88 -13.83
CA LEU A 66 -12.08 -7.54 -14.60
C LEU A 66 -10.83 -7.77 -13.75
N ALA A 67 -10.41 -6.78 -12.95
CA ALA A 67 -9.26 -6.90 -12.06
C ALA A 67 -9.46 -7.99 -11.00
N VAL A 68 -10.66 -8.12 -10.43
CA VAL A 68 -10.99 -9.18 -9.47
C VAL A 68 -10.81 -10.57 -10.10
N VAL A 69 -11.29 -10.76 -11.33
CA VAL A 69 -11.13 -12.04 -12.04
C VAL A 69 -9.66 -12.29 -12.41
N ALA A 70 -8.96 -11.27 -12.94
CA ALA A 70 -7.56 -11.38 -13.33
C ALA A 70 -6.64 -11.70 -12.13
N GLU A 71 -6.91 -11.15 -10.93
CA GLU A 71 -6.21 -11.53 -9.70
C GLU A 71 -6.33 -13.04 -9.43
N GLN A 72 -7.55 -13.57 -9.48
CA GLN A 72 -7.79 -15.00 -9.23
C GLN A 72 -7.16 -15.89 -10.31
N PHE A 73 -7.22 -15.48 -11.55
CA PHE A 73 -6.60 -16.23 -12.66
C PHE A 73 -5.07 -16.19 -12.59
N GLY A 74 -4.48 -15.08 -12.14
CA GLY A 74 -3.05 -15.02 -11.81
C GLY A 74 -2.68 -15.95 -10.67
N ARG A 75 -3.48 -15.97 -9.59
CA ARG A 75 -3.26 -16.84 -8.42
C ARG A 75 -3.31 -18.33 -8.75
N HIS A 76 -4.15 -18.73 -9.72
CA HIS A 76 -4.29 -20.11 -10.17
C HIS A 76 -3.46 -20.42 -11.43
N LEU A 77 -2.66 -19.48 -11.90
CA LEU A 77 -1.84 -19.58 -13.10
C LEU A 77 -2.66 -20.07 -14.33
N VAL A 78 -3.86 -19.55 -14.52
CA VAL A 78 -4.74 -19.94 -15.63
C VAL A 78 -3.99 -19.77 -16.97
N PRO A 79 -3.84 -20.85 -17.77
CA PRO A 79 -3.09 -20.80 -19.02
C PRO A 79 -3.92 -20.24 -20.19
N GLY A 80 -3.26 -20.03 -21.33
CA GLY A 80 -3.89 -19.65 -22.59
C GLY A 80 -4.15 -18.14 -22.74
N PRO A 81 -5.06 -17.74 -23.62
CA PRO A 81 -5.13 -16.39 -24.17
C PRO A 81 -5.95 -15.40 -23.32
N PHE A 82 -6.37 -15.74 -22.09
CA PHE A 82 -7.25 -14.86 -21.30
C PHE A 82 -6.67 -13.45 -21.17
N LEU A 83 -5.52 -13.29 -20.51
CA LEU A 83 -4.95 -11.96 -20.26
C LEU A 83 -4.67 -11.18 -21.57
N PRO A 84 -4.00 -11.75 -22.58
CA PRO A 84 -3.80 -11.05 -23.85
C PRO A 84 -5.10 -10.59 -24.50
N THR A 85 -6.14 -11.42 -24.45
CA THR A 85 -7.45 -11.11 -25.04
C THR A 85 -8.17 -9.99 -24.29
N VAL A 86 -8.22 -10.05 -22.96
CA VAL A 86 -8.87 -8.97 -22.19
C VAL A 86 -8.09 -7.66 -22.23
N MET A 87 -6.77 -7.70 -22.41
CA MET A 87 -5.98 -6.49 -22.69
C MET A 87 -6.39 -5.88 -24.03
N ALA A 88 -6.47 -6.69 -25.10
CA ALA A 88 -6.84 -6.21 -26.43
C ALA A 88 -8.28 -5.66 -26.48
N SER A 89 -9.21 -6.37 -25.89
CA SER A 89 -10.62 -5.95 -25.85
C SER A 89 -10.84 -4.73 -24.95
N ALA A 90 -10.13 -4.62 -23.81
CA ALA A 90 -10.22 -3.45 -22.94
C ALA A 90 -9.63 -2.18 -23.61
N VAL A 91 -8.54 -2.33 -24.37
CA VAL A 91 -8.00 -1.21 -25.17
C VAL A 91 -9.02 -0.74 -26.20
N LEU A 92 -9.67 -1.65 -26.94
CA LEU A 92 -10.71 -1.28 -27.90
C LEU A 92 -11.98 -0.74 -27.22
N ALA A 93 -12.36 -1.23 -26.05
CA ALA A 93 -13.50 -0.72 -25.31
C ALA A 93 -13.30 0.74 -24.80
N ALA A 94 -12.05 1.21 -24.76
CA ALA A 94 -11.72 2.59 -24.45
C ALA A 94 -11.88 3.56 -25.66
N ALA A 95 -12.18 3.01 -26.86
CA ALA A 95 -12.46 3.74 -28.10
C ALA A 95 -13.97 3.64 -28.46
N GLU A 96 -14.35 4.17 -29.63
CA GLU A 96 -15.68 3.96 -30.19
C GLU A 96 -15.89 2.46 -30.51
N PRO A 97 -17.13 1.94 -30.40
CA PRO A 97 -17.43 0.55 -30.69
C PRO A 97 -17.03 0.13 -32.12
N THR A 98 -16.35 -1.00 -32.23
CA THR A 98 -15.91 -1.58 -33.50
C THR A 98 -16.47 -2.99 -33.69
N GLU A 99 -16.46 -3.49 -34.94
CA GLU A 99 -16.80 -4.89 -35.24
C GLU A 99 -15.88 -5.87 -34.47
N ALA A 100 -14.60 -5.52 -34.32
CA ALA A 100 -13.64 -6.32 -33.57
C ALA A 100 -14.05 -6.47 -32.09
N LEU A 101 -14.68 -5.44 -31.49
CA LEU A 101 -15.13 -5.50 -30.11
C LEU A 101 -16.27 -6.53 -29.94
N SER A 102 -17.20 -6.58 -30.90
CA SER A 102 -18.26 -7.61 -30.92
C SER A 102 -17.68 -9.02 -31.14
N ALA A 103 -16.61 -9.16 -31.94
CA ALA A 103 -15.92 -10.44 -32.11
C ALA A 103 -15.26 -10.91 -30.80
N PHE A 104 -14.67 -10.00 -30.03
CA PHE A 104 -14.16 -10.33 -28.69
C PHE A 104 -15.26 -10.77 -27.74
N ALA A 105 -16.40 -10.09 -27.73
CA ALA A 105 -17.54 -10.49 -26.93
C ALA A 105 -18.07 -11.89 -27.31
N ALA A 106 -17.95 -12.26 -28.60
CA ALA A 106 -18.30 -13.60 -29.10
C ALA A 106 -17.24 -14.68 -28.82
N GLY A 107 -16.07 -14.31 -28.27
CA GLY A 107 -15.02 -15.25 -27.86
C GLY A 107 -13.81 -15.33 -28.78
N ALA A 108 -13.62 -14.38 -29.69
CA ALA A 108 -12.38 -14.29 -30.47
C ALA A 108 -11.19 -14.03 -29.51
N THR A 109 -10.04 -14.65 -29.81
CA THR A 109 -8.79 -14.44 -29.09
C THR A 109 -8.06 -13.20 -29.57
N GLY A 110 -7.28 -12.55 -28.69
CA GLY A 110 -6.56 -11.34 -29.06
C GLY A 110 -5.22 -11.12 -28.38
N ALA A 111 -4.46 -10.18 -28.95
CA ALA A 111 -3.21 -9.70 -28.38
C ALA A 111 -3.01 -8.22 -28.69
N VAL A 112 -2.13 -7.54 -27.90
CA VAL A 112 -1.77 -6.14 -28.11
C VAL A 112 -0.30 -6.02 -28.49
N VAL A 113 -0.03 -5.45 -29.67
CA VAL A 113 1.33 -5.17 -30.17
C VAL A 113 1.65 -3.70 -29.94
N LEU A 114 2.69 -3.40 -29.14
CA LEU A 114 2.98 -2.04 -28.68
C LEU A 114 4.22 -1.41 -29.33
N ASP A 115 5.21 -2.19 -29.73
CA ASP A 115 6.53 -1.71 -30.12
C ASP A 115 7.09 -2.45 -31.33
N GLY A 116 8.07 -1.82 -32.02
CA GLY A 116 8.84 -2.42 -33.10
C GLY A 116 8.29 -2.15 -34.50
N LEU A 117 7.16 -1.46 -34.63
CA LEU A 117 6.54 -1.10 -35.89
C LEU A 117 6.62 0.43 -36.11
N SER A 118 6.83 0.83 -37.36
CA SER A 118 6.80 2.23 -37.78
C SER A 118 5.63 2.46 -38.74
N ALA A 119 5.06 3.66 -38.71
CA ALA A 119 3.97 4.07 -39.57
C ALA A 119 4.37 5.30 -40.38
N THR A 120 4.07 5.30 -41.70
CA THR A 120 4.31 6.43 -42.57
C THR A 120 3.00 6.80 -43.28
N ARG A 121 2.60 8.05 -43.19
CA ARG A 121 1.41 8.55 -43.87
C ARG A 121 1.73 8.87 -45.33
N THR A 122 0.93 8.36 -46.24
CA THR A 122 1.02 8.59 -47.69
C THR A 122 -0.30 9.13 -48.23
N ALA A 123 -0.43 9.33 -49.54
CA ALA A 123 -1.66 9.82 -50.16
C ALA A 123 -2.82 8.80 -50.10
N ASP A 124 -2.51 7.52 -50.02
CA ASP A 124 -3.46 6.39 -50.02
C ASP A 124 -3.74 5.83 -48.59
N GLY A 125 -3.08 6.36 -47.57
CA GLY A 125 -3.31 5.95 -46.18
C GLY A 125 -2.04 5.81 -45.36
N TRP A 126 -2.08 4.97 -44.32
CA TRP A 126 -0.95 4.67 -43.46
C TRP A 126 -0.29 3.36 -43.90
N HIS A 127 1.02 3.41 -44.16
CA HIS A 127 1.84 2.24 -44.46
C HIS A 127 2.66 1.88 -43.21
N VAL A 128 2.52 0.61 -42.75
CA VAL A 128 3.20 0.10 -41.56
C VAL A 128 4.29 -0.89 -41.97
N ASN A 129 5.46 -0.73 -41.38
CA ASN A 129 6.63 -1.57 -41.63
C ASN A 129 7.34 -1.94 -40.31
N GLY A 130 7.97 -3.11 -40.29
CA GLY A 130 8.84 -3.55 -39.22
C GLY A 130 8.47 -4.90 -38.65
N THR A 131 9.21 -5.27 -37.62
CA THR A 131 8.95 -6.49 -36.84
C THR A 131 8.78 -6.12 -35.35
N SER A 132 7.67 -6.54 -34.75
CA SER A 132 7.38 -6.24 -33.37
C SER A 132 8.35 -6.89 -32.37
N CYS A 133 8.38 -6.39 -31.14
CA CYS A 133 8.92 -7.16 -30.02
C CYS A 133 8.09 -8.45 -29.81
N PRO A 134 8.63 -9.49 -29.11
CA PRO A 134 7.85 -10.65 -28.72
C PRO A 134 6.60 -10.22 -27.95
N THR A 135 5.44 -10.68 -28.40
CA THR A 135 4.14 -10.31 -27.84
C THR A 135 3.42 -11.54 -27.31
N LEU A 136 3.01 -11.51 -26.05
CA LEU A 136 2.28 -12.61 -25.40
C LEU A 136 0.91 -12.81 -26.04
N GLY A 137 0.53 -14.07 -26.28
CA GLY A 137 -0.74 -14.48 -26.85
C GLY A 137 -0.88 -14.24 -28.36
N LEU A 138 0.09 -13.60 -28.99
CA LEU A 138 -0.02 -13.22 -30.41
C LEU A 138 -0.06 -14.42 -31.37
N ALA A 139 0.60 -15.53 -31.03
CA ALA A 139 0.58 -16.73 -31.89
C ALA A 139 -0.82 -17.36 -31.97
N ASP A 140 -1.68 -17.16 -31.00
CA ASP A 140 -3.05 -17.68 -30.93
C ASP A 140 -4.10 -16.59 -31.19
N ALA A 141 -3.68 -15.35 -31.50
CA ALA A 141 -4.59 -14.23 -31.61
C ALA A 141 -5.30 -14.23 -32.96
N GLU A 142 -6.63 -14.27 -32.94
CA GLU A 142 -7.47 -14.01 -34.10
C GLU A 142 -7.51 -12.52 -34.48
N ILE A 143 -7.33 -11.66 -33.45
CA ILE A 143 -7.34 -10.21 -33.62
C ILE A 143 -6.15 -9.62 -32.86
N ALA A 144 -5.32 -8.84 -33.55
CA ALA A 144 -4.28 -8.02 -32.96
C ALA A 144 -4.71 -6.55 -32.92
N VAL A 145 -4.59 -5.92 -31.74
CA VAL A 145 -4.68 -4.47 -31.56
C VAL A 145 -3.26 -3.93 -31.62
N VAL A 146 -2.95 -3.15 -32.63
CA VAL A 146 -1.58 -2.79 -32.99
C VAL A 146 -1.36 -1.30 -32.83
N ARG A 147 -0.28 -0.93 -32.12
CA ARG A 147 0.26 0.43 -32.10
C ARG A 147 1.50 0.52 -32.99
N ALA A 148 1.46 1.42 -33.96
CA ALA A 148 2.62 1.78 -34.76
C ALA A 148 2.86 3.28 -34.58
N GLN A 149 3.85 3.64 -33.76
CA GLN A 149 4.10 5.03 -33.33
C GLN A 149 2.85 5.71 -32.76
N GLU A 150 2.24 6.65 -33.50
CA GLU A 150 1.09 7.44 -33.05
C GLU A 150 -0.27 6.86 -33.44
N ILE A 151 -0.30 5.84 -34.32
CA ILE A 151 -1.56 5.24 -34.77
C ILE A 151 -1.86 3.93 -34.06
N TRP A 152 -3.16 3.69 -33.89
CA TRP A 152 -3.69 2.40 -33.47
C TRP A 152 -4.59 1.83 -34.55
N PHE A 153 -4.51 0.52 -34.78
CA PHE A 153 -5.34 -0.17 -35.73
C PHE A 153 -5.60 -1.62 -35.34
N VAL A 154 -6.66 -2.19 -35.92
CA VAL A 154 -7.01 -3.59 -35.71
C VAL A 154 -6.51 -4.39 -36.93
N LEU A 155 -5.94 -5.55 -36.67
CA LEU A 155 -5.45 -6.47 -37.67
C LEU A 155 -5.91 -7.89 -37.34
N ARG A 156 -6.33 -8.65 -38.34
CA ARG A 156 -6.43 -10.13 -38.30
C ARG A 156 -5.12 -10.71 -38.86
N PRO A 157 -4.21 -11.20 -38.02
CA PRO A 157 -2.89 -11.64 -38.50
C PRO A 157 -3.00 -12.84 -39.41
N GLU A 158 -2.31 -12.79 -40.54
CA GLU A 158 -2.11 -13.95 -41.42
C GLU A 158 -0.93 -14.80 -40.95
N PRO A 159 -0.93 -16.13 -41.17
CA PRO A 159 0.16 -17.00 -40.73
C PRO A 159 1.56 -16.55 -41.19
N GLY A 160 1.68 -15.97 -42.39
CA GLY A 160 2.95 -15.45 -42.93
C GLY A 160 3.46 -14.17 -42.25
N GLN A 161 2.64 -13.50 -41.46
CA GLN A 161 3.00 -12.28 -40.71
C GLN A 161 3.48 -12.61 -39.30
N LEU A 162 3.30 -13.83 -38.83
CA LEU A 162 3.62 -14.25 -37.47
C LEU A 162 4.92 -15.07 -37.44
N ILE A 163 5.87 -14.66 -36.60
CA ILE A 163 7.09 -15.40 -36.31
C ILE A 163 6.97 -15.93 -34.85
N PRO A 164 6.65 -17.21 -34.67
CA PRO A 164 6.57 -17.79 -33.33
C PRO A 164 7.90 -17.67 -32.59
N VAL A 165 7.84 -17.44 -31.26
CA VAL A 165 9.02 -17.39 -30.39
C VAL A 165 8.81 -18.29 -29.19
N GLU A 166 9.89 -18.82 -28.63
CA GLU A 166 9.85 -19.56 -27.39
C GLU A 166 9.53 -18.60 -26.25
N ALA A 167 8.39 -18.82 -25.59
CA ALA A 167 7.93 -17.95 -24.51
C ALA A 167 8.63 -18.27 -23.19
N VAL A 168 8.97 -17.25 -22.42
CA VAL A 168 9.45 -17.42 -21.04
C VAL A 168 8.32 -17.95 -20.15
N ASP A 169 7.11 -17.43 -20.28
CA ASP A 169 5.90 -17.99 -19.69
C ASP A 169 5.45 -19.21 -20.51
N LEU A 170 5.68 -20.39 -19.98
CA LEU A 170 5.35 -21.64 -20.68
C LEU A 170 3.83 -21.89 -20.82
N THR A 171 3.01 -21.11 -20.14
CA THR A 171 1.56 -21.28 -20.11
C THR A 171 0.85 -20.42 -21.12
N ARG A 172 1.61 -19.63 -21.92
CA ARG A 172 1.11 -18.72 -22.97
C ARG A 172 2.00 -18.77 -24.19
N SER A 173 1.38 -18.66 -25.37
CA SER A 173 2.12 -18.50 -26.60
C SER A 173 2.74 -17.10 -26.73
N ALA A 174 3.73 -16.96 -27.60
CA ALA A 174 4.27 -15.69 -28.01
C ALA A 174 4.69 -15.71 -29.47
N ALA A 175 4.59 -14.57 -30.16
CA ALA A 175 5.07 -14.37 -31.51
C ALA A 175 5.54 -12.93 -31.74
N ARG A 176 6.20 -12.69 -32.85
CA ARG A 176 6.45 -11.37 -33.42
C ARG A 176 5.53 -11.15 -34.60
N LEU A 177 5.01 -9.93 -34.76
CA LEU A 177 4.29 -9.51 -35.96
C LEU A 177 5.28 -8.84 -36.92
N THR A 178 5.33 -9.29 -38.17
CA THR A 178 6.12 -8.66 -39.22
C THR A 178 5.19 -8.12 -40.29
N LEU A 179 5.33 -6.84 -40.58
CA LEU A 179 4.56 -6.14 -41.60
C LEU A 179 5.53 -5.49 -42.60
N GLU A 180 5.27 -5.69 -43.91
CA GLU A 180 6.04 -5.10 -45.01
C GLU A 180 5.12 -4.28 -45.90
N ASN A 181 5.31 -2.97 -45.89
CA ASN A 181 4.51 -2.02 -46.64
C ASN A 181 2.98 -2.23 -46.47
N PHE A 182 2.56 -2.59 -45.25
CA PHE A 182 1.18 -2.94 -44.96
C PHE A 182 0.31 -1.70 -44.95
N LEU A 183 -0.65 -1.59 -45.86
CA LEU A 183 -1.59 -0.49 -45.91
C LEU A 183 -2.71 -0.71 -44.89
N VAL A 184 -2.82 0.19 -43.96
CA VAL A 184 -3.92 0.19 -42.99
C VAL A 184 -5.13 0.85 -43.61
N SER A 185 -6.23 0.11 -43.74
CA SER A 185 -7.50 0.66 -44.21
C SER A 185 -8.07 1.65 -43.20
N GLN A 186 -8.85 2.63 -43.65
CA GLN A 186 -9.50 3.60 -42.80
C GLN A 186 -10.42 2.93 -41.78
N ASP A 187 -11.09 1.85 -42.15
CA ASP A 187 -12.02 1.11 -41.26
C ASP A 187 -11.32 0.35 -40.14
N ASN A 188 -10.02 0.08 -40.29
CA ASN A 188 -9.20 -0.59 -39.29
C ASN A 188 -8.47 0.37 -38.34
N LEU A 189 -8.43 1.68 -38.64
CA LEU A 189 -7.88 2.68 -37.74
C LEU A 189 -8.77 2.83 -36.49
N VAL A 190 -8.13 2.97 -35.37
CA VAL A 190 -8.81 3.17 -34.07
C VAL A 190 -8.40 4.52 -33.50
N GLU A 191 -9.37 5.40 -33.30
CA GLU A 191 -9.16 6.64 -32.58
C GLU A 191 -9.20 6.34 -31.09
N LEU A 192 -8.04 6.39 -30.45
CA LEU A 192 -7.86 5.96 -29.08
C LEU A 192 -7.09 7.01 -28.29
N HIS A 193 -7.62 7.35 -27.14
CA HIS A 193 -6.94 8.22 -26.18
C HIS A 193 -5.78 7.43 -25.54
N PRO A 194 -4.50 7.85 -25.69
CA PRO A 194 -3.35 7.05 -25.24
C PRO A 194 -3.41 6.67 -23.76
N GLU A 195 -3.84 7.58 -22.88
CA GLU A 195 -3.91 7.36 -21.45
C GLU A 195 -5.00 6.35 -21.04
N ARG A 196 -6.11 6.29 -21.79
CA ARG A 196 -7.15 5.27 -21.60
C ARG A 196 -6.64 3.90 -22.00
N ALA A 197 -5.89 3.82 -23.09
CA ALA A 197 -5.22 2.58 -23.51
C ALA A 197 -4.21 2.11 -22.44
N GLU A 198 -3.42 3.04 -21.88
CA GLU A 198 -2.48 2.72 -20.81
C GLU A 198 -3.19 2.13 -19.60
N LEU A 199 -4.35 2.69 -19.20
CA LEU A 199 -5.14 2.16 -18.09
C LEU A 199 -5.70 0.77 -18.39
N ALA A 200 -6.27 0.59 -19.59
CA ALA A 200 -6.84 -0.68 -20.03
C ALA A 200 -5.80 -1.83 -20.05
N LEU A 201 -4.54 -1.50 -20.35
CA LEU A 201 -3.43 -2.44 -20.27
C LEU A 201 -2.95 -2.68 -18.84
N ALA A 202 -2.84 -1.62 -18.05
CA ALA A 202 -2.24 -1.68 -16.73
C ALA A 202 -3.10 -2.46 -15.73
N VAL A 203 -4.43 -2.28 -15.78
CA VAL A 203 -5.34 -2.87 -14.79
C VAL A 203 -5.30 -4.40 -14.78
N PRO A 204 -5.59 -5.13 -15.88
CA PRO A 204 -5.59 -6.59 -15.84
C PRO A 204 -4.20 -7.17 -15.60
N THR A 205 -3.14 -6.51 -16.08
CA THR A 205 -1.75 -6.96 -15.88
C THR A 205 -1.31 -6.83 -14.42
N ALA A 206 -1.61 -5.69 -13.79
CA ALA A 206 -1.28 -5.47 -12.38
C ALA A 206 -2.13 -6.36 -11.46
N ALA A 207 -3.38 -6.63 -11.82
CA ALA A 207 -4.25 -7.55 -11.08
C ALA A 207 -3.74 -8.99 -11.15
N GLU A 208 -3.33 -9.45 -12.33
CA GLU A 208 -2.68 -10.77 -12.44
C GLU A 208 -1.39 -10.84 -11.62
N ALA A 209 -0.56 -9.78 -11.65
CA ALA A 209 0.64 -9.69 -10.82
C ALA A 209 0.34 -9.79 -9.31
N ALA A 210 -0.75 -9.16 -8.84
CA ALA A 210 -1.22 -9.31 -7.47
C ALA A 210 -1.62 -10.76 -7.13
N GLY A 211 -2.26 -11.45 -8.07
CA GLY A 211 -2.59 -12.88 -7.96
C GLY A 211 -1.34 -13.76 -7.83
N LEU A 212 -0.31 -13.51 -8.64
CA LEU A 212 0.98 -14.22 -8.57
C LEU A 212 1.64 -14.02 -7.19
N CYS A 213 1.66 -12.77 -6.68
CA CYS A 213 2.15 -12.48 -5.33
C CYS A 213 1.35 -13.25 -4.25
N GLY A 214 0.03 -13.35 -4.42
CA GLY A 214 -0.85 -14.09 -3.51
C GLY A 214 -0.47 -15.55 -3.42
N TRP A 215 -0.29 -16.23 -4.55
CA TRP A 215 0.13 -17.62 -4.58
C TRP A 215 1.54 -17.80 -3.99
N ALA A 216 2.48 -16.93 -4.36
CA ALA A 216 3.86 -16.99 -3.87
C ALA A 216 3.93 -16.87 -2.34
N LEU A 217 3.10 -16.01 -1.74
CA LEU A 217 3.00 -15.86 -0.29
C LEU A 217 2.48 -17.13 0.36
N ASP A 218 1.36 -17.69 -0.12
CA ASP A 218 0.76 -18.86 0.49
C ASP A 218 1.69 -20.07 0.39
N CYS A 219 2.26 -20.32 -0.78
CA CYS A 219 3.22 -21.41 -1.00
C CYS A 219 4.44 -21.30 -0.07
N ALA A 220 4.99 -20.09 0.06
CA ALA A 220 6.13 -19.85 0.94
C ALA A 220 5.78 -20.05 2.41
N VAL A 221 4.63 -19.51 2.86
CA VAL A 221 4.17 -19.62 4.25
C VAL A 221 3.90 -21.07 4.63
N ASP A 222 3.21 -21.83 3.78
CA ASP A 222 2.90 -23.24 4.04
C ASP A 222 4.18 -24.08 4.12
N HIS A 223 5.15 -23.81 3.24
CA HIS A 223 6.43 -24.50 3.27
C HIS A 223 7.20 -24.21 4.55
N VAL A 224 7.37 -22.94 4.94
CA VAL A 224 8.18 -22.58 6.11
C VAL A 224 7.54 -23.00 7.43
N ARG A 225 6.21 -23.18 7.47
CA ARG A 225 5.48 -23.72 8.63
C ARG A 225 5.75 -25.21 8.85
N THR A 226 5.91 -25.97 7.78
CA THR A 226 5.96 -27.44 7.81
C THR A 226 7.35 -27.99 7.70
N ARG A 227 8.25 -27.33 6.97
CA ARG A 227 9.63 -27.77 6.75
C ARG A 227 10.46 -27.69 8.03
N VAL A 228 10.97 -28.82 8.48
CA VAL A 228 11.85 -28.91 9.66
C VAL A 228 13.32 -29.01 9.24
N GLN A 229 14.16 -28.10 9.78
CA GLN A 229 15.61 -28.14 9.74
C GLN A 229 16.17 -27.62 11.07
N PHE A 230 17.34 -28.08 11.48
CA PHE A 230 17.92 -27.71 12.78
C PHE A 230 16.99 -28.02 13.97
N GLY A 231 16.20 -29.09 13.87
CA GLY A 231 15.30 -29.57 14.92
C GLY A 231 13.97 -28.81 15.11
N ARG A 232 13.67 -27.82 14.26
CA ARG A 232 12.43 -27.02 14.34
C ARG A 232 11.95 -26.53 12.97
N PRO A 233 10.67 -26.12 12.83
CA PRO A 233 10.18 -25.52 11.59
C PRO A 233 11.05 -24.32 11.19
N ILE A 234 11.39 -24.23 9.88
CA ILE A 234 12.26 -23.13 9.42
C ILE A 234 11.60 -21.77 9.58
N GLY A 235 10.27 -21.68 9.62
CA GLY A 235 9.51 -20.47 9.90
C GLY A 235 9.68 -19.92 11.33
N SER A 236 10.38 -20.64 12.23
CA SER A 236 10.76 -20.12 13.54
C SER A 236 12.08 -19.33 13.55
N PHE A 237 12.81 -19.31 12.42
CA PHE A 237 14.01 -18.49 12.30
C PHE A 237 13.66 -17.08 11.83
N GLN A 238 14.15 -16.07 12.54
CA GLN A 238 13.85 -14.65 12.28
C GLN A 238 14.13 -14.24 10.83
N ALA A 239 15.25 -14.67 10.25
CA ALA A 239 15.59 -14.36 8.87
C ALA A 239 14.57 -14.91 7.86
N VAL A 240 14.00 -16.09 8.13
CA VAL A 240 12.94 -16.72 7.32
C VAL A 240 11.62 -15.96 7.51
N GLN A 241 11.31 -15.59 8.74
CA GLN A 241 10.13 -14.77 9.08
C GLN A 241 10.14 -13.43 8.35
N HIS A 242 11.28 -12.74 8.35
CA HIS A 242 11.42 -11.46 7.67
C HIS A 242 11.31 -11.59 6.15
N GLN A 243 11.84 -12.67 5.54
CA GLN A 243 11.68 -12.93 4.12
C GLN A 243 10.20 -13.19 3.77
N ALA A 244 9.48 -13.99 4.55
CA ALA A 244 8.06 -14.23 4.34
C ALA A 244 7.23 -12.95 4.50
N ALA A 245 7.53 -12.11 5.50
CA ALA A 245 6.93 -10.79 5.67
C ALA A 245 7.21 -9.88 4.46
N GLY A 246 8.42 -9.95 3.87
CA GLY A 246 8.77 -9.24 2.64
C GLY A 246 7.88 -9.64 1.45
N ILE A 247 7.56 -10.92 1.28
CA ILE A 247 6.63 -11.38 0.22
C ILE A 247 5.22 -10.79 0.46
N LEU A 248 4.77 -10.71 1.71
CA LEU A 248 3.51 -10.06 2.04
C LEU A 248 3.52 -8.57 1.64
N LEU A 249 4.62 -7.84 1.91
CA LEU A 249 4.74 -6.44 1.50
C LEU A 249 4.59 -6.30 -0.02
N HIS A 250 5.26 -7.13 -0.81
CA HIS A 250 5.13 -7.13 -2.28
C HIS A 250 3.70 -7.42 -2.73
N ARG A 251 3.02 -8.37 -2.09
CA ARG A 251 1.60 -8.65 -2.37
C ARG A 251 0.73 -7.43 -2.11
N GLU A 252 0.89 -6.76 -0.96
CA GLU A 252 0.07 -5.58 -0.62
C GLU A 252 0.35 -4.40 -1.56
N ILE A 253 1.61 -4.20 -1.99
CA ILE A 253 1.99 -3.20 -3.00
C ILE A 253 1.27 -3.47 -4.34
N ALA A 254 1.38 -4.71 -4.85
CA ALA A 254 0.77 -5.08 -6.13
C ALA A 254 -0.75 -4.94 -6.09
N THR A 255 -1.38 -5.42 -5.02
CA THR A 255 -2.83 -5.37 -4.85
C THR A 255 -3.35 -3.93 -4.73
N ALA A 256 -2.67 -3.08 -3.94
CA ALA A 256 -3.08 -1.68 -3.77
C ALA A 256 -2.99 -0.91 -5.09
N ALA A 257 -1.90 -1.12 -5.84
CA ALA A 257 -1.68 -0.45 -7.12
C ALA A 257 -2.68 -0.91 -8.21
N ALA A 258 -2.96 -2.21 -8.29
CA ALA A 258 -3.95 -2.77 -9.23
C ALA A 258 -5.36 -2.28 -8.93
N TRP A 259 -5.75 -2.28 -7.66
CA TRP A 259 -7.06 -1.82 -7.21
C TRP A 259 -7.27 -0.32 -7.45
N ASP A 260 -6.25 0.51 -7.17
CA ASP A 260 -6.35 1.96 -7.40
C ASP A 260 -6.43 2.29 -8.89
N ALA A 261 -5.69 1.58 -9.73
CA ALA A 261 -5.78 1.73 -11.17
C ALA A 261 -7.18 1.35 -11.71
N ALA A 262 -7.76 0.25 -11.22
CA ALA A 262 -9.09 -0.15 -11.61
C ALA A 262 -10.16 0.90 -11.23
N ARG A 263 -10.06 1.50 -10.03
CA ARG A 263 -10.93 2.61 -9.62
C ARG A 263 -10.79 3.85 -10.49
N ALA A 264 -9.62 4.07 -11.07
CA ALA A 264 -9.35 5.27 -11.86
C ALA A 264 -10.15 5.33 -13.16
N GLU A 265 -10.78 4.24 -13.60
CA GLU A 265 -11.66 4.20 -14.79
C GLU A 265 -12.73 5.30 -14.76
N GLN A 266 -13.28 5.57 -13.58
CA GLN A 266 -14.34 6.57 -13.37
C GLN A 266 -13.81 8.01 -13.19
N HIS A 267 -12.50 8.21 -13.25
CA HIS A 267 -11.86 9.49 -12.99
C HIS A 267 -11.40 10.18 -14.29
N SER A 268 -10.85 11.40 -14.15
CA SER A 268 -10.31 12.13 -15.29
C SER A 268 -9.14 11.40 -15.96
N VAL A 269 -8.90 11.71 -17.23
CA VAL A 269 -7.80 11.12 -18.03
C VAL A 269 -6.44 11.28 -17.34
N ALA A 270 -6.17 12.41 -16.70
CA ALA A 270 -4.92 12.62 -15.95
C ALA A 270 -4.80 11.65 -14.75
N GLN A 271 -5.90 11.40 -14.05
CA GLN A 271 -5.95 10.43 -12.95
C GLN A 271 -5.76 9.00 -13.47
N GLN A 272 -6.36 8.66 -14.60
CA GLN A 272 -6.19 7.37 -15.27
C GLN A 272 -4.73 7.15 -15.65
N ALA A 273 -4.08 8.14 -16.28
CA ALA A 273 -2.66 8.07 -16.65
C ALA A 273 -1.72 7.87 -15.45
N LEU A 274 -1.97 8.62 -14.36
CA LEU A 274 -1.17 8.50 -13.13
C LEU A 274 -1.31 7.11 -12.51
N SER A 275 -2.55 6.61 -12.38
CA SER A 275 -2.82 5.29 -11.78
C SER A 275 -2.33 4.15 -12.65
N ALA A 276 -2.41 4.25 -13.98
CA ALA A 276 -1.84 3.28 -14.91
C ALA A 276 -0.31 3.19 -14.78
N ALA A 277 0.37 4.34 -14.75
CA ALA A 277 1.82 4.39 -14.55
C ALA A 277 2.23 3.80 -13.20
N GLN A 278 1.47 4.10 -12.14
CA GLN A 278 1.67 3.55 -10.81
C GLN A 278 1.52 2.03 -10.79
N ALA A 279 0.43 1.49 -11.37
CA ALA A 279 0.17 0.06 -11.40
C ALA A 279 1.30 -0.72 -12.10
N ARG A 280 1.78 -0.21 -13.23
CA ARG A 280 2.92 -0.81 -13.96
C ARG A 280 4.21 -0.77 -13.14
N HIS A 281 4.52 0.38 -12.56
CA HIS A 281 5.76 0.58 -11.81
C HIS A 281 5.81 -0.22 -10.52
N ALA A 282 4.69 -0.37 -9.82
CA ALA A 282 4.64 -1.01 -8.51
C ALA A 282 4.33 -2.51 -8.57
N ALA A 283 3.29 -2.93 -9.31
CA ALA A 283 2.80 -4.31 -9.25
C ALA A 283 3.69 -5.32 -9.97
N LEU A 284 4.25 -4.95 -11.13
CA LEU A 284 5.00 -5.91 -11.94
C LEU A 284 6.35 -6.30 -11.31
N PRO A 285 7.19 -5.36 -10.84
CA PRO A 285 8.39 -5.72 -10.08
C PRO A 285 8.07 -6.48 -8.79
N ALA A 286 7.00 -6.08 -8.08
CA ALA A 286 6.58 -6.77 -6.86
C ALA A 286 6.25 -8.25 -7.10
N ALA A 287 5.63 -8.60 -8.23
CA ALA A 287 5.37 -10.00 -8.58
C ALA A 287 6.65 -10.79 -8.85
N VAL A 288 7.64 -10.17 -9.49
CA VAL A 288 8.97 -10.80 -9.71
C VAL A 288 9.65 -11.06 -8.37
N ASP A 289 9.69 -10.06 -7.49
CA ASP A 289 10.35 -10.14 -6.19
C ASP A 289 9.64 -11.12 -5.24
N ALA A 290 8.31 -11.12 -5.21
CA ALA A 290 7.51 -12.08 -4.44
C ALA A 290 7.75 -13.52 -4.91
N SER A 291 7.71 -13.77 -6.21
CA SER A 291 7.93 -15.09 -6.79
C SER A 291 9.35 -15.60 -6.53
N LEU A 292 10.36 -14.74 -6.72
CA LEU A 292 11.75 -15.06 -6.39
C LEU A 292 11.94 -15.30 -4.89
N GLY A 293 11.29 -14.50 -4.04
CA GLY A 293 11.26 -14.67 -2.59
C GLY A 293 10.71 -16.04 -2.19
N CYS A 294 9.62 -16.48 -2.83
CA CYS A 294 9.05 -17.82 -2.65
C CYS A 294 10.06 -18.93 -3.04
N VAL A 295 10.67 -18.82 -4.22
CA VAL A 295 11.71 -19.78 -4.67
C VAL A 295 12.85 -19.87 -3.65
N ARG A 296 13.30 -18.74 -3.11
CA ARG A 296 14.37 -18.71 -2.08
C ARG A 296 13.97 -19.40 -0.78
N LEU A 297 12.74 -19.21 -0.32
CA LEU A 297 12.23 -19.86 0.90
C LEU A 297 12.02 -21.37 0.72
N LEU A 298 11.63 -21.80 -0.47
CA LEU A 298 11.55 -23.21 -0.83
C LEU A 298 12.95 -23.87 -0.89
N GLY A 299 13.98 -23.09 -1.17
CA GLY A 299 15.34 -23.60 -1.38
C GLY A 299 15.51 -24.27 -2.74
N ALA A 300 16.39 -25.26 -2.84
CA ALA A 300 16.75 -25.89 -4.10
C ALA A 300 15.55 -26.45 -4.88
N ILE A 301 14.56 -27.01 -4.19
CA ILE A 301 13.36 -27.57 -4.83
C ILE A 301 12.56 -26.53 -5.60
N GLY A 302 12.45 -25.31 -5.06
CA GLY A 302 11.74 -24.20 -5.72
C GLY A 302 12.38 -23.75 -7.04
N PHE A 303 13.67 -24.06 -7.23
CA PHE A 303 14.41 -23.76 -8.46
C PHE A 303 14.38 -24.92 -9.48
N THR A 304 13.86 -26.07 -9.12
CA THR A 304 13.80 -27.22 -9.99
C THR A 304 12.51 -27.25 -10.82
N TRP A 305 12.56 -28.03 -11.92
CA TRP A 305 11.40 -28.27 -12.77
C TRP A 305 10.29 -29.08 -12.08
N GLU A 306 10.58 -29.69 -10.95
CA GLU A 306 9.66 -30.52 -10.18
C GLU A 306 8.63 -29.70 -9.37
N HIS A 307 8.96 -28.44 -9.04
CA HIS A 307 8.10 -27.56 -8.26
C HIS A 307 7.44 -26.49 -9.13
N ASP A 308 6.20 -26.10 -8.84
CA ASP A 308 5.43 -25.16 -9.65
C ASP A 308 5.93 -23.69 -9.53
N ALA A 309 6.74 -23.36 -8.53
CA ALA A 309 7.20 -21.99 -8.27
C ALA A 309 7.89 -21.34 -9.47
N HIS A 310 8.62 -22.11 -10.28
CA HIS A 310 9.27 -21.58 -11.46
C HIS A 310 8.27 -21.12 -12.54
N LEU A 311 7.07 -21.70 -12.63
CA LEU A 311 6.04 -21.29 -13.57
C LEU A 311 5.49 -19.91 -13.21
N TYR A 312 5.24 -19.66 -11.92
CA TYR A 312 4.81 -18.35 -11.43
C TYR A 312 5.88 -17.29 -11.62
N TRP A 313 7.14 -17.63 -11.31
CA TRP A 313 8.26 -16.70 -11.52
C TRP A 313 8.47 -16.37 -13.00
N ARG A 314 8.38 -17.36 -13.90
CA ARG A 314 8.45 -17.15 -15.37
C ARG A 314 7.34 -16.22 -15.84
N ARG A 315 6.11 -16.41 -15.39
CA ARG A 315 4.99 -15.52 -15.73
C ARG A 315 5.24 -14.10 -15.22
N ALA A 316 5.67 -13.93 -13.97
CA ALA A 316 5.99 -12.62 -13.41
C ALA A 316 7.08 -11.90 -14.23
N VAL A 317 8.14 -12.60 -14.61
CA VAL A 317 9.22 -12.06 -15.48
C VAL A 317 8.68 -11.66 -16.84
N ALA A 318 7.86 -12.51 -17.48
CA ALA A 318 7.27 -12.21 -18.79
C ALA A 318 6.36 -10.98 -18.74
N LEU A 319 5.52 -10.86 -17.71
CA LEU A 319 4.66 -9.69 -17.50
C LEU A 319 5.48 -8.42 -17.28
N SER A 320 6.50 -8.47 -16.43
CA SER A 320 7.36 -7.32 -16.14
C SER A 320 8.11 -6.84 -17.38
N GLY A 321 8.56 -7.75 -18.25
CA GLY A 321 9.24 -7.44 -19.49
C GLY A 321 8.33 -6.84 -20.57
N SER A 322 7.04 -7.21 -20.60
CA SER A 322 6.12 -6.86 -21.69
C SER A 322 5.68 -5.39 -21.67
N LEU A 323 5.76 -4.70 -20.54
CA LEU A 323 5.22 -3.34 -20.38
C LEU A 323 6.27 -2.21 -20.45
N GLY A 324 7.48 -2.51 -20.88
CA GLY A 324 8.44 -1.53 -21.37
C GLY A 324 9.37 -0.92 -20.33
N ARG A 325 10.26 -0.11 -20.87
CA ARG A 325 11.37 0.56 -20.19
C ARG A 325 10.87 1.90 -19.60
N SER A 326 11.55 2.42 -18.59
CA SER A 326 11.31 3.78 -18.05
C SER A 326 10.04 4.00 -17.24
N ALA A 327 9.44 2.95 -16.64
CA ALA A 327 8.22 3.08 -15.85
C ALA A 327 8.33 4.14 -14.72
N ALA A 328 9.48 4.24 -14.04
CA ALA A 328 9.72 5.23 -13.01
C ALA A 328 9.67 6.66 -13.57
N ARG A 329 10.32 6.91 -14.70
CA ARG A 329 10.33 8.24 -15.34
C ARG A 329 8.93 8.63 -15.82
N THR A 330 8.21 7.73 -16.46
CA THR A 330 6.83 7.96 -16.89
C THR A 330 5.94 8.31 -15.71
N LEU A 331 6.06 7.57 -14.60
CA LEU A 331 5.33 7.89 -13.37
C LEU A 331 5.71 9.28 -12.82
N GLY A 332 6.99 9.63 -12.83
CA GLY A 332 7.46 10.96 -12.40
C GLY A 332 6.92 12.09 -13.26
N GLU A 333 6.87 11.90 -14.58
CA GLU A 333 6.26 12.87 -15.52
C GLU A 333 4.77 13.10 -15.17
N ARG A 334 4.01 12.06 -14.86
CA ARG A 334 2.60 12.15 -14.45
C ARG A 334 2.46 12.76 -13.05
N ALA A 335 3.25 12.29 -12.08
CA ALA A 335 3.20 12.76 -10.68
C ALA A 335 3.71 14.19 -10.48
N ARG A 336 4.42 14.76 -11.46
CA ARG A 336 4.87 16.15 -11.41
C ARG A 336 3.70 17.13 -11.42
N THR A 337 2.65 16.82 -12.17
CA THR A 337 1.52 17.74 -12.42
C THR A 337 0.19 17.25 -11.88
N THR A 338 0.10 15.96 -11.50
CA THR A 338 -1.16 15.34 -11.08
C THR A 338 -1.01 14.74 -9.68
N THR A 339 -1.89 15.16 -8.77
CA THR A 339 -2.07 14.51 -7.47
C THR A 339 -3.23 13.53 -7.58
N ARG A 340 -3.07 12.32 -7.01
CA ARG A 340 -4.11 11.28 -7.06
C ARG A 340 -5.30 11.67 -6.20
N ASP A 341 -6.47 11.70 -6.82
CA ASP A 341 -7.74 11.86 -6.13
C ASP A 341 -8.19 10.49 -5.56
N LEU A 342 -8.15 10.38 -4.23
CA LEU A 342 -8.58 9.19 -3.49
C LEU A 342 -9.87 9.45 -2.70
N THR A 343 -10.62 10.49 -3.03
CA THR A 343 -11.88 10.80 -2.36
C THR A 343 -12.88 9.64 -2.49
N ILE A 344 -13.66 9.42 -1.43
CA ILE A 344 -14.72 8.43 -1.42
C ILE A 344 -16.00 9.13 -1.89
N ALA A 345 -16.69 8.57 -2.90
CA ALA A 345 -18.00 9.05 -3.28
C ALA A 345 -18.93 8.99 -2.04
N SER A 346 -19.34 10.15 -1.56
CA SER A 346 -20.16 10.24 -0.35
C SER A 346 -21.62 10.05 -0.69
N PRO A 347 -22.37 9.18 0.01
CA PRO A 347 -23.82 9.12 -0.09
C PRO A 347 -24.45 10.49 0.17
N ARG A 348 -25.65 10.72 -0.40
CA ARG A 348 -26.42 11.96 -0.17
C ARG A 348 -26.65 12.25 1.32
N ASP A 349 -26.69 11.20 2.14
CA ASP A 349 -26.87 11.29 3.59
C ASP A 349 -25.73 12.03 4.32
N CYS A 350 -24.55 12.15 3.71
CA CYS A 350 -23.42 12.93 4.25
C CYS A 350 -23.54 14.45 3.99
N LEU A 351 -24.52 14.93 3.23
CA LEU A 351 -24.66 16.37 2.90
C LEU A 351 -24.90 17.24 4.14
N GLU A 352 -25.63 16.72 5.11
CA GLU A 352 -25.88 17.45 6.36
C GLU A 352 -24.59 17.54 7.20
N LEU A 353 -23.87 16.43 7.32
CA LEU A 353 -22.58 16.41 7.97
C LEU A 353 -21.58 17.39 7.31
N ARG A 354 -21.52 17.41 5.98
CA ARG A 354 -20.67 18.36 5.23
C ARG A 354 -21.04 19.81 5.53
N ARG A 355 -22.35 20.16 5.64
CA ARG A 355 -22.81 21.51 6.00
C ARG A 355 -22.40 21.89 7.42
N GLN A 356 -22.51 20.96 8.39
CA GLN A 356 -22.12 21.20 9.78
C GLN A 356 -20.59 21.42 9.88
N ILE A 357 -19.80 20.60 9.19
CA ILE A 357 -18.35 20.77 9.15
C ILE A 357 -17.98 22.11 8.49
N ALA A 358 -18.59 22.41 7.34
CA ALA A 358 -18.39 23.67 6.63
C ALA A 358 -18.62 24.87 7.53
N ALA A 359 -19.70 24.87 8.30
CA ALA A 359 -20.04 25.97 9.22
C ALA A 359 -18.97 26.24 10.27
N VAL A 360 -18.21 25.20 10.67
CA VAL A 360 -17.08 25.33 11.61
C VAL A 360 -15.81 25.75 10.86
N LEU A 361 -15.49 25.11 9.73
CA LEU A 361 -14.24 25.33 9.00
C LEU A 361 -14.21 26.62 8.18
N ASP A 362 -15.38 27.16 7.79
CA ASP A 362 -15.49 28.43 7.05
C ASP A 362 -15.35 29.67 7.97
N GLN A 363 -15.24 29.47 9.29
CA GLN A 363 -14.84 30.56 10.20
C GLN A 363 -13.40 30.96 9.91
N THR A 364 -13.13 32.26 10.00
CA THR A 364 -11.79 32.80 9.79
C THR A 364 -10.82 32.19 10.82
N GLU A 365 -9.87 31.37 10.36
CA GLU A 365 -8.87 30.68 11.18
C GLU A 365 -9.49 29.90 12.36
N PRO A 366 -10.10 28.71 12.11
CA PRO A 366 -10.67 27.94 13.20
C PRO A 366 -9.56 27.52 14.18
N SER A 367 -9.66 27.97 15.44
CA SER A 367 -8.68 27.64 16.46
C SER A 367 -8.76 26.16 16.85
N THR A 368 -7.65 25.56 17.31
CA THR A 368 -7.61 24.18 17.83
C THR A 368 -8.72 23.96 18.87
N ARG A 369 -8.99 24.94 19.74
CA ARG A 369 -10.08 24.92 20.71
C ARG A 369 -11.45 24.81 20.03
N ALA A 370 -11.74 25.62 19.02
CA ALA A 370 -13.01 25.59 18.30
C ALA A 370 -13.24 24.25 17.60
N LEU A 371 -12.19 23.70 16.98
CA LEU A 371 -12.24 22.38 16.35
C LEU A 371 -12.48 21.24 17.36
N ALA A 372 -11.84 21.33 18.54
CA ALA A 372 -12.04 20.36 19.62
C ALA A 372 -13.46 20.45 20.18
N ASP A 373 -13.97 21.67 20.44
CA ASP A 373 -15.33 21.88 20.98
C ASP A 373 -16.42 21.46 19.98
N ALA A 374 -16.12 21.51 18.67
CA ALA A 374 -17.00 20.96 17.63
C ALA A 374 -16.86 19.45 17.43
N GLY A 375 -15.98 18.78 18.16
CA GLY A 375 -15.71 17.34 18.03
C GLY A 375 -14.91 16.96 16.78
N LEU A 376 -14.32 17.93 16.08
CA LEU A 376 -13.57 17.73 14.83
C LEU A 376 -12.09 17.40 15.03
N ALA A 377 -11.54 17.63 16.23
CA ALA A 377 -10.14 17.28 16.54
C ALA A 377 -9.93 15.77 16.64
N ALA A 378 -10.94 15.01 17.09
CA ALA A 378 -10.92 13.56 17.12
C ALA A 378 -12.33 13.01 16.84
N PRO A 379 -12.82 13.09 15.58
CA PRO A 379 -14.23 12.84 15.26
C PRO A 379 -14.71 11.44 15.61
N HIS A 380 -13.83 10.45 15.65
CA HIS A 380 -14.14 9.07 15.99
C HIS A 380 -14.31 8.85 17.52
N TYR A 381 -13.92 9.80 18.36
CA TYR A 381 -14.11 9.65 19.81
C TYR A 381 -15.58 9.73 20.21
N PRO A 382 -15.98 9.07 21.30
CA PRO A 382 -17.35 9.14 21.79
C PRO A 382 -17.68 10.57 22.27
N LYS A 383 -18.96 10.94 22.18
CA LYS A 383 -19.44 12.19 22.79
C LYS A 383 -19.16 12.18 24.31
N PRO A 384 -18.77 13.30 24.93
CA PRO A 384 -18.74 14.66 24.35
C PRO A 384 -17.39 15.03 23.69
N TYR A 385 -16.44 14.12 23.57
CA TYR A 385 -15.05 14.38 23.13
C TYR A 385 -14.89 14.42 21.60
N GLY A 386 -15.78 13.76 20.89
CA GLY A 386 -15.85 13.71 19.43
C GLY A 386 -17.31 13.56 18.97
N LEU A 387 -17.47 13.21 17.69
CA LEU A 387 -18.77 13.02 17.06
C LEU A 387 -19.29 11.58 17.13
N ALA A 388 -18.48 10.65 17.65
CA ALA A 388 -18.66 9.19 17.48
C ALA A 388 -18.75 8.78 16.01
N ALA A 389 -18.01 9.50 15.14
CA ALA A 389 -18.06 9.36 13.70
C ALA A 389 -17.59 7.97 13.25
N GLY A 390 -18.38 7.32 12.43
CA GLY A 390 -18.03 6.08 11.76
C GLY A 390 -16.94 6.30 10.68
N PRO A 391 -16.40 5.23 10.09
CA PRO A 391 -15.32 5.36 9.11
C PRO A 391 -15.66 6.24 7.90
N LEU A 392 -16.91 6.20 7.39
CA LEU A 392 -17.36 7.05 6.28
C LEU A 392 -17.42 8.53 6.69
N GLU A 393 -17.97 8.80 7.87
CA GLU A 393 -18.06 10.16 8.39
C GLU A 393 -16.67 10.76 8.64
N GLN A 394 -15.72 9.94 9.16
CA GLN A 394 -14.33 10.35 9.31
C GLN A 394 -13.69 10.71 7.97
N ALA A 395 -13.92 9.92 6.93
CA ALA A 395 -13.43 10.21 5.58
C ALA A 395 -14.01 11.52 5.03
N VAL A 396 -15.32 11.75 5.20
CA VAL A 396 -16.00 12.99 4.80
C VAL A 396 -15.42 14.20 5.53
N ILE A 397 -15.13 14.06 6.83
CA ILE A 397 -14.50 15.12 7.63
C ILE A 397 -13.10 15.43 7.09
N ALA A 398 -12.29 14.39 6.83
CA ALA A 398 -10.94 14.57 6.29
C ALA A 398 -10.96 15.28 4.93
N GLU A 399 -11.86 14.91 4.02
CA GLU A 399 -12.06 15.56 2.73
C GLU A 399 -12.43 17.05 2.87
N GLU A 400 -13.25 17.43 3.86
CA GLU A 400 -13.62 18.81 4.09
C GLU A 400 -12.44 19.67 4.58
N PHE A 401 -11.55 19.12 5.41
CA PHE A 401 -10.31 19.75 5.81
C PHE A 401 -9.38 19.95 4.60
N GLU A 402 -9.16 18.90 3.81
CA GLU A 402 -8.30 18.94 2.62
C GLU A 402 -8.79 19.93 1.59
N ARG A 403 -10.10 19.94 1.28
CA ARG A 403 -10.71 20.85 0.31
C ARG A 403 -10.50 22.33 0.65
N ARG A 404 -10.35 22.65 1.94
CA ARG A 404 -10.11 24.02 2.42
C ARG A 404 -8.64 24.33 2.66
N GLY A 405 -7.75 23.36 2.49
CA GLY A 405 -6.34 23.51 2.81
C GLY A 405 -6.08 23.74 4.31
N ILE A 406 -7.01 23.30 5.18
CA ILE A 406 -6.87 23.41 6.64
C ILE A 406 -6.22 22.13 7.14
N PRO A 407 -5.09 22.19 7.87
CA PRO A 407 -4.50 21.00 8.44
C PRO A 407 -5.40 20.43 9.55
N GLN A 408 -5.55 19.11 9.59
CA GLN A 408 -6.25 18.47 10.68
C GLN A 408 -5.49 18.67 11.98
N PRO A 409 -6.18 18.98 13.10
CA PRO A 409 -5.53 19.10 14.40
C PRO A 409 -4.83 17.81 14.79
N THR A 410 -3.61 17.92 15.31
CA THR A 410 -2.88 16.81 15.90
C THR A 410 -2.51 17.11 17.34
N THR A 411 -2.62 16.13 18.22
CA THR A 411 -2.13 16.19 19.58
C THR A 411 -0.81 15.44 19.76
N VAL A 412 -0.21 14.98 18.66
CA VAL A 412 1.03 14.21 18.61
C VAL A 412 0.97 13.01 19.56
N ILE A 413 1.66 13.05 20.70
CA ILE A 413 1.65 11.98 21.71
C ILE A 413 0.24 11.76 22.32
N GLY A 414 -0.59 12.80 22.39
CA GLY A 414 -1.98 12.69 22.83
C GLY A 414 -2.80 11.69 22.01
N GLU A 415 -2.49 11.51 20.71
CA GLU A 415 -3.22 10.60 19.83
C GLU A 415 -3.15 9.13 20.23
N TRP A 416 -2.15 8.72 21.00
CA TRP A 416 -2.09 7.37 21.55
C TRP A 416 -2.29 7.28 23.05
N VAL A 417 -2.20 8.40 23.77
CA VAL A 417 -2.55 8.49 25.18
C VAL A 417 -4.07 8.52 25.39
N LEU A 418 -4.78 9.39 24.65
CA LEU A 418 -6.22 9.58 24.83
C LEU A 418 -7.05 8.31 24.58
N PRO A 419 -6.80 7.48 23.55
CA PRO A 419 -7.51 6.21 23.41
C PRO A 419 -7.34 5.28 24.61
N THR A 420 -6.15 5.30 25.25
CA THR A 420 -5.90 4.51 26.46
C THR A 420 -6.73 5.03 27.62
N LEU A 421 -6.83 6.35 27.81
CA LEU A 421 -7.67 6.96 28.84
C LEU A 421 -9.16 6.74 28.57
N LEU A 422 -9.61 6.80 27.32
CA LEU A 422 -11.00 6.55 26.95
C LEU A 422 -11.44 5.12 27.25
N VAL A 423 -10.54 4.14 27.08
CA VAL A 423 -10.84 2.72 27.31
C VAL A 423 -10.65 2.34 28.78
N HIS A 424 -9.57 2.80 29.41
CA HIS A 424 -9.11 2.30 30.71
C HIS A 424 -9.16 3.33 31.87
N GLY A 425 -9.25 4.63 31.54
CA GLY A 425 -9.26 5.70 32.51
C GLY A 425 -10.57 5.81 33.30
N SER A 426 -10.51 6.37 34.50
CA SER A 426 -11.69 6.71 35.28
C SER A 426 -12.47 7.87 34.64
N PRO A 427 -13.76 8.08 35.00
CA PRO A 427 -14.51 9.24 34.53
C PRO A 427 -13.81 10.57 34.86
N GLU A 428 -13.23 10.71 36.06
CA GLU A 428 -12.47 11.89 36.46
C GLU A 428 -11.23 12.11 35.60
N GLN A 429 -10.49 11.04 35.27
CA GLN A 429 -9.32 11.13 34.38
C GLN A 429 -9.72 11.57 33.01
N ARG A 430 -10.82 11.05 32.44
CA ARG A 430 -11.31 11.45 31.12
C ARG A 430 -11.72 12.92 31.11
N GLU A 431 -12.43 13.40 32.13
CA GLU A 431 -12.84 14.80 32.23
C GLU A 431 -11.64 15.74 32.31
N ARG A 432 -10.64 15.37 33.15
CA ARG A 432 -9.44 16.20 33.36
C ARG A 432 -8.55 16.29 32.14
N PHE A 433 -8.47 15.26 31.31
CA PHE A 433 -7.41 15.15 30.32
C PHE A 433 -7.88 15.16 28.86
N VAL A 434 -9.05 14.57 28.53
CA VAL A 434 -9.38 14.36 27.12
C VAL A 434 -9.61 15.68 26.40
N LEU A 435 -10.59 16.47 26.83
CA LEU A 435 -10.93 17.71 26.15
C LEU A 435 -9.82 18.77 26.24
N PRO A 436 -9.14 18.98 27.39
CA PRO A 436 -7.99 19.89 27.45
C PRO A 436 -6.83 19.50 26.51
N THR A 437 -6.59 18.20 26.30
CA THR A 437 -5.60 17.74 25.32
C THR A 437 -6.03 18.08 23.91
N LEU A 438 -7.27 17.77 23.53
CA LEU A 438 -7.81 18.07 22.19
C LEU A 438 -7.80 19.58 21.90
N ARG A 439 -7.95 20.43 22.91
CA ARG A 439 -7.85 21.90 22.82
C ARG A 439 -6.42 22.42 22.75
N GLY A 440 -5.41 21.55 22.86
CA GLY A 440 -3.99 21.93 22.87
C GLY A 440 -3.51 22.53 24.21
N GLU A 441 -4.32 22.47 25.28
CA GLU A 441 -3.98 22.98 26.61
C GLU A 441 -3.04 22.05 27.37
N ILE A 442 -3.10 20.75 27.08
CA ILE A 442 -2.23 19.71 27.65
C ILE A 442 -1.44 19.05 26.53
N ARG A 443 -0.12 19.03 26.70
CA ARG A 443 0.82 18.26 25.84
C ARG A 443 1.39 17.10 26.65
N TRP A 444 1.55 15.96 25.97
CA TRP A 444 1.98 14.71 26.57
C TRP A 444 3.37 14.30 26.12
N CYS A 445 4.04 13.51 26.96
CA CYS A 445 5.15 12.68 26.57
C CYS A 445 4.96 11.23 27.04
N GLN A 446 5.73 10.31 26.47
CA GLN A 446 5.65 8.87 26.77
C GLN A 446 6.89 8.41 27.53
N LEU A 447 6.74 8.15 28.82
CA LEU A 447 7.79 7.70 29.73
C LEU A 447 7.84 6.16 29.81
N PHE A 448 8.19 5.52 28.70
CA PHE A 448 8.19 4.07 28.58
C PHE A 448 9.59 3.50 28.61
N SER A 449 10.39 3.79 27.58
CA SER A 449 11.72 3.23 27.38
C SER A 449 12.71 3.64 28.46
N GLU A 450 13.65 2.73 28.78
CA GLU A 450 14.75 2.95 29.73
C GLU A 450 16.08 2.62 29.04
N PRO A 451 17.26 3.03 29.59
CA PRO A 451 18.55 2.69 29.00
C PRO A 451 18.77 1.18 28.78
N GLY A 452 18.14 0.33 29.62
CA GLY A 452 18.20 -1.14 29.51
C GLY A 452 16.94 -1.81 28.95
N ALA A 453 15.87 -1.06 28.62
CA ALA A 453 14.58 -1.59 28.22
C ALA A 453 13.94 -0.76 27.09
N GLY A 454 14.32 -1.07 25.84
CA GLY A 454 13.77 -0.49 24.63
C GLY A 454 12.75 -1.43 23.99
N SER A 455 13.17 -2.23 23.00
CA SER A 455 12.31 -3.24 22.34
C SER A 455 11.80 -4.30 23.31
N ASP A 456 12.58 -4.70 24.32
CA ASP A 456 12.14 -5.51 25.46
C ASP A 456 11.60 -4.61 26.59
N LEU A 457 10.52 -3.89 26.30
CA LEU A 457 9.93 -2.90 27.19
C LEU A 457 9.50 -3.51 28.56
N ALA A 458 9.09 -4.78 28.57
CA ALA A 458 8.65 -5.45 29.80
C ALA A 458 9.78 -5.64 30.82
N SER A 459 11.04 -5.49 30.42
CA SER A 459 12.22 -5.55 31.29
C SER A 459 12.51 -4.25 32.06
N LEU A 460 11.61 -3.23 31.95
CA LEU A 460 11.76 -1.94 32.63
C LEU A 460 11.97 -2.10 34.15
N THR A 461 12.78 -1.18 34.72
CA THR A 461 13.24 -1.20 36.11
C THR A 461 12.77 -0.03 36.94
N THR A 462 12.19 1.05 36.36
CA THR A 462 11.55 2.15 37.10
C THR A 462 10.57 1.58 38.07
N ARG A 463 10.67 1.97 39.38
CA ARG A 463 9.87 1.43 40.47
C ARG A 463 8.82 2.43 40.92
N ALA A 464 7.65 1.93 41.33
CA ALA A 464 6.62 2.69 42.02
C ALA A 464 6.30 2.01 43.35
N ALA A 465 6.67 2.64 44.42
CA ALA A 465 6.40 2.18 45.79
C ALA A 465 5.13 2.82 46.32
N LYS A 466 4.24 2.03 46.93
CA LYS A 466 3.02 2.55 47.54
C LYS A 466 3.37 3.47 48.73
N ALA A 467 2.71 4.63 48.77
CA ALA A 467 2.81 5.64 49.81
C ALA A 467 1.41 6.07 50.27
N GLU A 468 1.31 6.86 51.33
CA GLU A 468 0.02 7.40 51.80
C GLU A 468 -0.59 8.31 50.72
N GLY A 469 -1.79 7.99 50.26
CA GLY A 469 -2.54 8.76 49.24
C GLY A 469 -1.98 8.64 47.80
N GLY A 470 -0.97 7.79 47.54
CA GLY A 470 -0.38 7.69 46.23
C GLY A 470 0.80 6.73 46.13
N TRP A 471 1.73 7.07 45.24
CA TRP A 471 2.88 6.27 44.88
C TRP A 471 4.15 7.15 44.77
N ARG A 472 5.29 6.59 45.11
CA ARG A 472 6.59 7.20 44.90
C ARG A 472 7.31 6.51 43.74
N ILE A 473 7.62 7.26 42.66
CA ILE A 473 8.21 6.73 41.47
C ILE A 473 9.69 7.15 41.38
N SER A 474 10.57 6.16 41.18
CA SER A 474 12.02 6.39 40.99
C SER A 474 12.53 5.58 39.80
N GLY A 475 13.30 6.22 38.93
CA GLY A 475 13.91 5.61 37.77
C GLY A 475 14.35 6.61 36.71
N GLN A 476 14.75 6.09 35.56
CA GLN A 476 15.20 6.90 34.42
C GLN A 476 14.47 6.42 33.15
N LYS A 477 13.90 7.38 32.44
CA LYS A 477 13.32 7.16 31.11
C LYS A 477 14.18 7.83 30.06
N VAL A 478 14.20 7.24 28.85
CA VAL A 478 15.05 7.72 27.75
C VAL A 478 14.27 7.68 26.43
N TRP A 479 14.73 8.40 25.45
CA TRP A 479 14.10 8.55 24.13
C TRP A 479 12.69 9.13 24.20
N THR A 480 12.43 9.95 25.22
CA THR A 480 11.14 10.58 25.44
C THR A 480 10.98 11.77 24.51
N SER A 481 10.12 11.63 23.50
CA SER A 481 9.83 12.69 22.54
C SER A 481 9.19 13.89 23.23
N LEU A 482 9.70 15.10 22.94
CA LEU A 482 9.13 16.39 23.34
C LEU A 482 8.89 16.55 24.86
N ALA A 483 9.58 15.81 25.72
CA ALA A 483 9.38 15.90 27.17
C ALA A 483 9.65 17.30 27.74
N HIS A 484 10.55 18.07 27.12
CA HIS A 484 10.88 19.44 27.49
C HIS A 484 9.74 20.45 27.19
N GLU A 485 8.75 20.07 26.39
CA GLU A 485 7.56 20.85 26.07
C GLU A 485 6.27 20.27 26.70
N ALA A 486 6.33 19.04 27.21
CA ALA A 486 5.17 18.34 27.72
C ALA A 486 4.79 18.84 29.11
N HIS A 487 3.48 18.81 29.41
CA HIS A 487 2.95 19.08 30.74
C HIS A 487 2.80 17.79 31.55
N TRP A 488 2.42 16.70 30.87
CA TRP A 488 2.14 15.40 31.48
C TRP A 488 2.87 14.28 30.75
N GLY A 489 3.26 13.27 31.51
CA GLY A 489 3.84 12.03 30.98
C GLY A 489 2.99 10.82 31.32
N VAL A 490 2.83 9.90 30.36
CA VAL A 490 2.31 8.56 30.66
C VAL A 490 3.49 7.66 30.99
N CYS A 491 3.53 7.12 32.20
CA CYS A 491 4.67 6.40 32.75
C CYS A 491 4.34 4.95 33.08
N LEU A 492 5.20 4.03 32.58
CA LEU A 492 5.20 2.65 33.05
C LEU A 492 6.22 2.48 34.18
N ALA A 493 5.76 1.95 35.29
CA ALA A 493 6.61 1.65 36.44
C ALA A 493 6.24 0.31 37.08
N ARG A 494 7.21 -0.34 37.69
CA ARG A 494 7.07 -1.63 38.34
C ARG A 494 6.54 -1.43 39.74
N THR A 495 5.33 -1.90 40.00
CA THR A 495 4.64 -1.88 41.28
C THR A 495 4.78 -3.19 42.04
N ASP A 496 5.08 -4.28 41.35
CA ASP A 496 5.38 -5.58 41.96
C ASP A 496 6.66 -6.16 41.33
N PRO A 497 7.81 -6.06 41.99
CA PRO A 497 9.08 -6.54 41.49
C PRO A 497 9.21 -8.07 41.47
N GLU A 498 8.40 -8.79 42.25
CA GLU A 498 8.42 -10.25 42.33
C GLU A 498 7.54 -10.92 41.26
N ALA A 499 6.64 -10.14 40.65
CA ALA A 499 5.76 -10.65 39.58
C ALA A 499 6.52 -10.90 38.25
N PRO A 500 6.07 -11.84 37.40
CA PRO A 500 6.59 -12.02 36.06
C PRO A 500 6.59 -10.72 35.25
N GLN A 501 7.55 -10.55 34.36
CA GLN A 501 7.86 -9.31 33.63
C GLN A 501 6.63 -8.47 33.24
N HIS A 502 5.61 -9.08 32.65
CA HIS A 502 4.41 -8.37 32.15
C HIS A 502 3.34 -8.11 33.22
N ARG A 503 3.43 -8.69 34.41
CA ARG A 503 2.39 -8.69 35.43
C ARG A 503 2.63 -7.74 36.61
N GLY A 504 3.81 -7.20 36.75
CA GLY A 504 4.18 -6.31 37.85
C GLY A 504 4.25 -4.83 37.47
N ILE A 505 3.67 -4.44 36.32
CA ILE A 505 3.76 -3.09 35.74
C ILE A 505 2.43 -2.37 35.91
N SER A 506 2.48 -1.08 36.34
CA SER A 506 1.34 -0.17 36.39
C SER A 506 1.54 1.04 35.47
N TYR A 507 0.45 1.74 35.18
CA TYR A 507 0.40 2.86 34.24
C TYR A 507 0.00 4.14 34.98
N PHE A 508 0.87 5.14 35.01
CA PHE A 508 0.70 6.37 35.79
C PHE A 508 0.65 7.59 34.86
N LEU A 509 -0.12 8.60 35.29
CA LEU A 509 -0.10 9.95 34.76
C LEU A 509 0.80 10.79 35.67
N VAL A 510 1.91 11.29 35.13
CA VAL A 510 2.92 12.03 35.86
C VAL A 510 2.88 13.49 35.43
N ASP A 511 2.63 14.40 36.36
CA ASP A 511 2.80 15.83 36.11
C ASP A 511 4.30 16.15 36.12
N LEU A 512 4.80 16.65 34.96
CA LEU A 512 6.23 16.92 34.79
C LEU A 512 6.73 18.14 35.57
N ALA A 513 5.81 18.94 36.16
CA ALA A 513 6.15 20.01 37.09
C ALA A 513 6.35 19.54 38.55
N THR A 514 6.09 18.25 38.83
CA THR A 514 6.26 17.67 40.16
C THR A 514 7.73 17.68 40.60
N GLU A 515 7.99 17.99 41.85
CA GLU A 515 9.32 17.90 42.47
C GLU A 515 9.90 16.49 42.28
N GLY A 516 11.18 16.42 41.93
CA GLY A 516 11.89 15.15 41.60
C GLY A 516 11.89 14.79 40.13
N VAL A 517 11.13 15.49 39.27
CA VAL A 517 11.22 15.29 37.82
C VAL A 517 12.31 16.18 37.21
N THR A 518 13.25 15.57 36.50
CA THR A 518 14.28 16.30 35.77
C THR A 518 14.31 15.85 34.29
N VAL A 519 14.12 16.79 33.38
CA VAL A 519 14.17 16.54 31.91
C VAL A 519 15.50 17.05 31.36
N ARG A 520 16.21 16.19 30.61
CA ARG A 520 17.47 16.53 29.94
C ARG A 520 17.36 16.25 28.44
N PRO A 521 17.48 17.27 27.57
CA PRO A 521 17.49 17.06 26.15
C PRO A 521 18.69 16.24 25.66
N ILE A 522 18.45 15.30 24.73
CA ILE A 522 19.47 14.48 24.08
C ILE A 522 19.77 15.10 22.72
N LYS A 523 21.01 15.51 22.48
CA LYS A 523 21.43 16.01 21.17
C LYS A 523 21.59 14.85 20.20
N GLN A 524 20.83 14.91 19.10
CA GLN A 524 20.77 13.90 18.06
C GLN A 524 21.78 14.16 16.93
N ALA A 525 21.90 13.22 15.99
CA ALA A 525 22.70 13.33 14.78
C ALA A 525 22.31 14.55 13.91
N THR A 526 21.04 14.95 13.96
CA THR A 526 20.50 16.15 13.30
C THR A 526 21.02 17.46 13.89
N GLY A 527 21.67 17.43 15.06
CA GLY A 527 21.99 18.61 15.86
C GLY A 527 20.82 19.15 16.71
N ARG A 528 19.59 18.64 16.47
CA ARG A 528 18.37 18.97 17.24
C ARG A 528 18.31 18.15 18.53
N SER A 529 17.39 18.48 19.43
CA SER A 529 17.18 17.81 20.73
C SER A 529 15.70 17.54 20.96
N GLU A 530 15.08 16.72 20.11
CA GLU A 530 13.66 16.36 20.18
C GLU A 530 13.38 15.26 21.22
N PHE A 531 14.39 14.40 21.48
CA PHE A 531 14.31 13.36 22.50
C PHE A 531 14.98 13.79 23.79
N ASN A 532 14.52 13.20 24.90
CA ASN A 532 14.97 13.56 26.23
C ASN A 532 15.22 12.32 27.09
N GLU A 533 16.13 12.45 28.07
CA GLU A 533 16.13 11.67 29.29
C GLU A 533 15.22 12.33 30.32
N VAL A 534 14.50 11.52 31.04
CA VAL A 534 13.65 11.98 32.14
C VAL A 534 14.00 11.18 33.40
N PHE A 535 14.53 11.88 34.39
CA PHE A 535 14.86 11.31 35.69
C PHE A 535 13.69 11.53 36.66
N LEU A 536 13.32 10.48 37.34
CA LEU A 536 12.27 10.47 38.36
C LEU A 536 12.96 10.13 39.69
N ASP A 537 13.08 11.10 40.58
CA ASP A 537 13.71 10.95 41.87
C ASP A 537 12.64 11.12 42.98
N ASP A 538 12.14 9.98 43.45
CA ASP A 538 11.10 9.89 44.50
C ASP A 538 9.83 10.73 44.18
N VAL A 539 9.42 10.78 42.93
CA VAL A 539 8.30 11.58 42.42
C VAL A 539 6.98 11.08 42.97
N PHE A 540 6.25 11.94 43.70
CA PHE A 540 4.94 11.58 44.24
C PHE A 540 3.85 11.67 43.16
N VAL A 541 3.11 10.57 42.99
CA VAL A 541 1.96 10.48 42.05
C VAL A 541 0.73 10.08 42.88
N PRO A 542 -0.32 10.92 42.97
CA PRO A 542 -1.56 10.61 43.68
C PRO A 542 -2.26 9.36 43.15
N ASP A 543 -3.02 8.64 43.97
CA ASP A 543 -3.78 7.46 43.58
C ASP A 543 -4.75 7.72 42.41
N ARG A 544 -5.32 8.91 42.30
CA ARG A 544 -6.21 9.33 41.23
C ARG A 544 -5.52 9.39 39.87
N ASP A 545 -4.18 9.41 39.81
CA ASP A 545 -3.37 9.47 38.61
C ASP A 545 -2.78 8.09 38.22
N LEU A 546 -3.14 7.02 38.95
CA LEU A 546 -2.98 5.64 38.49
C LEU A 546 -4.12 5.31 37.51
N VAL A 547 -3.80 4.81 36.33
CA VAL A 547 -4.78 4.39 35.32
C VAL A 547 -5.06 2.90 35.45
N GLY A 548 -6.31 2.53 35.62
CA GLY A 548 -6.71 1.15 35.86
C GLY A 548 -6.27 0.61 37.24
N GLU A 549 -6.20 -0.71 37.36
CA GLU A 549 -5.77 -1.37 38.58
C GLU A 549 -4.24 -1.50 38.67
N PRO A 550 -3.66 -1.52 39.86
CA PRO A 550 -2.24 -1.85 40.05
C PRO A 550 -1.88 -3.16 39.33
N ASN A 551 -0.70 -3.22 38.73
CA ASN A 551 -0.17 -4.36 38.00
C ASN A 551 -0.88 -4.70 36.66
N SER A 552 -1.85 -3.86 36.22
CA SER A 552 -2.56 -4.01 34.96
C SER A 552 -1.92 -3.22 33.79
N GLY A 553 -0.86 -2.47 34.06
CA GLY A 553 -0.27 -1.47 33.14
C GLY A 553 0.20 -2.03 31.79
N TRP A 554 0.57 -3.31 31.71
CA TRP A 554 0.96 -3.91 30.44
C TRP A 554 -0.18 -3.95 29.42
N LYS A 555 -1.40 -4.24 29.85
CA LYS A 555 -2.59 -4.18 28.99
C LYS A 555 -2.82 -2.77 28.47
N LEU A 556 -2.64 -1.76 29.31
CA LEU A 556 -2.79 -0.36 28.94
C LEU A 556 -1.68 0.08 27.97
N ALA A 557 -0.44 -0.33 28.25
CA ALA A 557 0.70 -0.09 27.36
C ALA A 557 0.46 -0.68 25.96
N THR A 558 -0.13 -1.88 25.83
CA THR A 558 -0.45 -2.47 24.54
C THR A 558 -1.50 -1.65 23.77
N THR A 559 -2.45 -1.03 24.44
CA THR A 559 -3.41 -0.09 23.81
C THR A 559 -2.69 1.16 23.30
N THR A 560 -1.85 1.78 24.14
CA THR A 560 -1.05 2.97 23.75
C THR A 560 -0.16 2.67 22.53
N LEU A 561 0.60 1.56 22.57
CA LEU A 561 1.50 1.15 21.50
C LEU A 561 0.77 0.77 20.20
N ALA A 562 -0.47 0.27 20.27
CA ALA A 562 -1.27 -0.02 19.09
C ALA A 562 -1.68 1.28 18.36
N ASN A 563 -2.10 2.30 19.13
CA ASN A 563 -2.45 3.61 18.57
C ASN A 563 -1.21 4.37 18.07
N GLU A 564 -0.07 4.29 18.78
CA GLU A 564 1.21 4.81 18.30
C GLU A 564 1.57 4.25 16.91
N ARG A 565 1.52 2.93 16.73
CA ARG A 565 1.78 2.28 15.43
C ARG A 565 0.83 2.76 14.35
N HIS A 566 -0.45 2.91 14.67
CA HIS A 566 -1.46 3.39 13.72
C HIS A 566 -1.11 4.80 13.22
N ASN A 567 -0.84 5.72 14.11
CA ASN A 567 -0.56 7.12 13.76
C ASN A 567 0.79 7.26 13.03
N MET A 568 1.84 6.58 13.49
CA MET A 568 3.13 6.57 12.79
C MET A 568 3.07 5.89 11.41
N GLY A 569 2.20 4.90 11.23
CA GLY A 569 1.97 4.25 9.92
C GLY A 569 1.21 5.13 8.92
N ALA A 570 0.34 6.00 9.42
CA ALA A 570 -0.45 6.92 8.61
C ALA A 570 0.34 8.16 8.15
N THR A 571 1.50 8.46 8.77
CA THR A 571 2.33 9.60 8.39
C THR A 571 2.92 9.39 7.01
N LEU A 572 2.45 10.17 6.04
CA LEU A 572 2.92 10.10 4.65
C LEU A 572 4.28 10.78 4.51
N ALA A 573 5.14 10.18 3.67
CA ALA A 573 6.50 10.66 3.41
C ALA A 573 6.55 11.73 2.31
N HIS A 574 5.71 12.76 2.36
CA HIS A 574 5.57 13.73 1.26
C HIS A 574 6.80 14.62 1.02
N GLY A 575 7.62 14.86 2.03
CA GLY A 575 8.73 15.80 1.92
C GLY A 575 9.74 15.50 0.81
N SER A 576 10.00 14.24 0.49
CA SER A 576 10.93 13.85 -0.57
C SER A 576 10.40 14.17 -1.96
N SER A 577 9.16 13.83 -2.28
CA SER A 577 8.55 14.17 -3.57
C SER A 577 8.45 15.69 -3.77
N ASP A 578 8.10 16.44 -2.74
CA ASP A 578 8.00 17.90 -2.83
C ASP A 578 9.37 18.53 -3.08
N ARG A 579 10.41 18.03 -2.44
CA ARG A 579 11.77 18.49 -2.70
C ARG A 579 12.22 18.19 -4.13
N ILE A 580 11.93 17.00 -4.64
CA ILE A 580 12.26 16.65 -6.03
C ILE A 580 11.45 17.51 -7.01
N ARG A 581 10.17 17.79 -6.74
CA ARG A 581 9.38 18.73 -7.55
C ARG A 581 9.98 20.14 -7.56
N GLN A 582 10.56 20.59 -6.43
CA GLN A 582 11.28 21.88 -6.40
C GLN A 582 12.52 21.84 -7.30
N LEU A 583 13.33 20.80 -7.25
CA LEU A 583 14.51 20.64 -8.13
C LEU A 583 14.10 20.62 -9.61
N LEU A 584 12.99 19.97 -9.94
CA LEU A 584 12.45 19.94 -11.31
C LEU A 584 11.89 21.28 -11.81
N ARG A 585 11.72 22.30 -10.96
CA ARG A 585 11.35 23.65 -11.43
C ARG A 585 12.50 24.30 -12.20
N ASP A 586 13.73 24.06 -11.74
CA ASP A 586 14.94 24.62 -12.36
C ASP A 586 15.41 23.78 -13.55
N HIS A 587 15.16 22.44 -13.50
CA HIS A 587 15.56 21.47 -14.52
C HIS A 587 14.39 20.54 -14.86
N PRO A 588 13.36 21.01 -15.61
CA PRO A 588 12.09 20.30 -15.78
C PRO A 588 12.19 18.97 -16.55
N ASP A 589 13.23 18.80 -17.34
CA ASP A 589 13.42 17.61 -18.18
C ASP A 589 14.56 16.70 -17.68
N ASP A 590 15.06 16.92 -16.46
CA ASP A 590 16.08 16.08 -15.86
C ASP A 590 15.54 14.64 -15.71
N PRO A 591 16.08 13.66 -16.47
CA PRO A 591 15.57 12.31 -16.48
C PRO A 591 15.79 11.56 -15.15
N ASP A 592 16.85 11.90 -14.41
CA ASP A 592 17.18 11.27 -13.14
C ASP A 592 16.24 11.80 -12.04
N ALA A 593 15.97 13.11 -12.03
CA ALA A 593 15.03 13.72 -11.11
C ALA A 593 13.58 13.25 -11.39
N LEU A 594 13.18 13.11 -12.66
CA LEU A 594 11.88 12.54 -13.03
C LEU A 594 11.77 11.07 -12.58
N ALA A 595 12.80 10.26 -12.78
CA ALA A 595 12.79 8.87 -12.33
C ALA A 595 12.76 8.77 -10.79
N ALA A 596 13.50 9.61 -10.08
CA ALA A 596 13.47 9.69 -8.62
C ALA A 596 12.09 10.11 -8.11
N LEU A 597 11.47 11.13 -8.73
CA LEU A 597 10.10 11.53 -8.41
C LEU A 597 9.13 10.35 -8.58
N GLY A 598 9.25 9.61 -9.68
CA GLY A 598 8.41 8.44 -9.93
C GLY A 598 8.56 7.37 -8.85
N ARG A 599 9.78 7.06 -8.41
CA ARG A 599 10.04 6.10 -7.32
C ARG A 599 9.45 6.59 -5.98
N CYS A 600 9.59 7.86 -5.65
CA CYS A 600 8.99 8.44 -4.44
C CYS A 600 7.46 8.45 -4.52
N ALA A 601 6.91 8.97 -5.61
CA ALA A 601 5.47 9.01 -5.84
C ALA A 601 4.84 7.61 -5.80
N SER A 602 5.51 6.59 -6.34
CA SER A 602 5.03 5.21 -6.26
C SER A 602 4.78 4.75 -4.83
N ARG A 603 5.70 5.06 -3.92
CA ARG A 603 5.58 4.68 -2.50
C ARG A 603 4.47 5.46 -1.80
N GLU A 604 4.37 6.76 -2.07
CA GLU A 604 3.33 7.63 -1.52
C GLU A 604 1.94 7.20 -2.00
N LEU A 605 1.78 6.95 -3.29
CA LEU A 605 0.52 6.47 -3.88
C LEU A 605 0.12 5.09 -3.33
N THR A 606 1.09 4.20 -3.14
CA THR A 606 0.84 2.89 -2.52
C THR A 606 0.37 3.04 -1.08
N LEU A 607 1.02 3.89 -0.27
CA LEU A 607 0.59 4.18 1.11
C LEU A 607 -0.81 4.76 1.16
N ALA A 608 -1.09 5.72 0.30
CA ALA A 608 -2.39 6.37 0.22
C ALA A 608 -3.49 5.36 -0.19
N ALA A 609 -3.23 4.51 -1.18
CA ALA A 609 -4.14 3.44 -1.59
C ALA A 609 -4.36 2.40 -0.48
N LEU A 610 -3.32 2.00 0.25
CA LEU A 610 -3.43 1.11 1.41
C LEU A 610 -4.25 1.75 2.53
N GLY A 611 -4.06 3.04 2.79
CA GLY A 611 -4.85 3.81 3.76
C GLY A 611 -6.35 3.81 3.40
N LEU A 612 -6.67 4.16 2.15
CA LEU A 612 -8.06 4.17 1.67
C LEU A 612 -8.69 2.77 1.72
N ARG A 613 -7.97 1.73 1.28
CA ARG A 613 -8.44 0.34 1.37
C ARG A 613 -8.74 -0.07 2.80
N SER A 614 -7.93 0.37 3.76
CA SER A 614 -8.15 0.12 5.19
C SER A 614 -9.43 0.78 5.70
N VAL A 615 -9.75 1.99 5.23
CA VAL A 615 -11.02 2.66 5.54
C VAL A 615 -12.19 1.87 4.96
N LEU A 616 -12.14 1.51 3.67
CA LEU A 616 -13.21 0.77 2.99
C LEU A 616 -13.41 -0.64 3.56
N ALA A 617 -12.34 -1.32 3.95
CA ALA A 617 -12.42 -2.62 4.61
C ALA A 617 -13.16 -2.53 5.95
N ARG A 618 -12.87 -1.49 6.76
CA ARG A 618 -13.61 -1.24 8.01
C ARG A 618 -15.08 -0.91 7.76
N LEU A 619 -15.39 -0.16 6.69
CA LEU A 619 -16.79 0.10 6.27
C LEU A 619 -17.51 -1.20 5.88
N ALA A 620 -16.79 -2.16 5.30
CA ALA A 620 -17.31 -3.50 4.98
C ALA A 620 -17.32 -4.46 6.18
N GLY A 621 -17.03 -3.99 7.40
CA GLY A 621 -17.02 -4.79 8.62
C GLY A 621 -15.83 -5.74 8.76
N LEU A 622 -14.76 -5.53 7.99
CA LEU A 622 -13.55 -6.34 8.06
C LEU A 622 -12.59 -5.78 9.13
N ASP A 623 -12.10 -6.66 9.99
CA ASP A 623 -11.03 -6.31 10.95
C ASP A 623 -9.66 -6.45 10.27
N LEU A 624 -8.88 -5.39 10.27
CA LEU A 624 -7.56 -5.35 9.65
C LEU A 624 -6.44 -5.89 10.56
N GLY A 625 -6.72 -6.03 11.86
CA GLY A 625 -5.81 -6.62 12.83
C GLY A 625 -4.38 -6.06 12.77
N ALA A 626 -3.40 -6.95 12.55
CA ALA A 626 -1.98 -6.59 12.52
C ALA A 626 -1.52 -6.00 11.16
N GLU A 627 -2.38 -5.79 10.18
CA GLU A 627 -2.04 -5.20 8.86
C GLU A 627 -1.55 -3.75 8.98
N VAL A 628 -1.88 -3.05 10.07
CA VAL A 628 -1.29 -1.75 10.42
C VAL A 628 0.25 -1.83 10.49
N SER A 629 0.80 -2.98 10.91
CA SER A 629 2.26 -3.20 10.90
C SER A 629 2.85 -3.21 9.49
N VAL A 630 2.09 -3.65 8.49
CA VAL A 630 2.48 -3.60 7.07
C VAL A 630 2.65 -2.14 6.63
N GLN A 631 1.66 -1.29 6.93
CA GLN A 631 1.72 0.14 6.60
C GLN A 631 2.89 0.82 7.31
N LYS A 632 3.13 0.51 8.59
CA LYS A 632 4.26 1.08 9.37
C LYS A 632 5.62 0.70 8.75
N VAL A 633 5.83 -0.58 8.41
CA VAL A 633 7.07 -1.03 7.75
C VAL A 633 7.24 -0.33 6.41
N PHE A 634 6.19 -0.31 5.59
CA PHE A 634 6.23 0.28 4.26
C PHE A 634 6.49 1.80 4.33
N SER A 635 5.83 2.52 5.25
CA SER A 635 6.05 3.96 5.48
C SER A 635 7.50 4.26 5.88
N ALA A 636 8.06 3.50 6.82
CA ALA A 636 9.44 3.71 7.28
C ALA A 636 10.46 3.48 6.14
N LEU A 637 10.28 2.41 5.35
CA LEU A 637 11.13 2.12 4.20
C LEU A 637 10.94 3.16 3.08
N ALA A 638 9.71 3.63 2.84
CA ALA A 638 9.42 4.66 1.84
C ALA A 638 10.13 5.98 2.18
N GLN A 639 10.13 6.38 3.45
CA GLN A 639 10.85 7.58 3.92
C GLN A 639 12.35 7.42 3.75
N GLN A 640 12.91 6.28 4.11
CA GLN A 640 14.34 5.99 3.95
C GLN A 640 14.77 6.08 2.48
N GLU A 641 14.05 5.40 1.60
CA GLU A 641 14.37 5.38 0.17
C GLU A 641 14.13 6.75 -0.49
N GLY A 642 13.02 7.42 -0.15
CA GLY A 642 12.73 8.76 -0.69
C GLY A 642 13.81 9.78 -0.30
N SER A 643 14.25 9.77 0.94
CA SER A 643 15.33 10.63 1.40
C SER A 643 16.65 10.34 0.69
N ARG A 644 16.97 9.06 0.41
CA ARG A 644 18.16 8.69 -0.39
C ARG A 644 18.11 9.23 -1.81
N GLU A 645 16.93 9.22 -2.45
CA GLU A 645 16.74 9.83 -3.78
C GLU A 645 17.07 11.33 -3.76
N VAL A 646 16.59 12.05 -2.74
CA VAL A 646 16.88 13.49 -2.59
C VAL A 646 18.39 13.71 -2.41
N ILE A 647 19.05 12.97 -1.52
CA ILE A 647 20.50 13.09 -1.30
C ILE A 647 21.29 12.81 -2.58
N ALA A 648 20.88 11.79 -3.35
CA ALA A 648 21.55 11.47 -4.63
C ALA A 648 21.42 12.61 -5.65
N LEU A 649 20.24 13.24 -5.74
CA LEU A 649 19.99 14.37 -6.65
C LEU A 649 20.70 15.65 -6.23
N LEU A 650 20.86 15.89 -4.93
CA LEU A 650 21.63 17.04 -4.41
C LEU A 650 23.12 16.92 -4.75
N GLY A 651 23.64 15.71 -4.97
CA GLY A 651 25.03 15.45 -5.31
C GLY A 651 25.99 16.12 -4.31
N PRO A 652 27.00 16.95 -4.79
CA PRO A 652 27.90 17.68 -3.89
C PRO A 652 27.22 18.62 -2.91
N GLY A 653 25.99 19.11 -3.20
CA GLY A 653 25.19 19.96 -2.32
C GLY A 653 24.84 19.26 -0.99
N SER A 654 24.80 17.92 -0.98
CA SER A 654 24.56 17.15 0.25
C SER A 654 25.68 17.23 1.29
N ALA A 655 26.82 17.83 0.96
CA ALA A 655 27.88 18.14 1.92
C ALA A 655 27.56 19.35 2.83
N SER A 656 26.51 20.12 2.50
CA SER A 656 26.08 21.28 3.28
C SER A 656 24.81 20.96 4.07
N ALA A 657 24.72 21.48 5.30
CA ALA A 657 23.50 21.43 6.11
C ALA A 657 22.51 22.57 5.80
N GLU A 658 22.78 23.39 4.78
CA GLU A 658 21.90 24.48 4.35
C GLU A 658 20.57 23.94 3.78
N ASP A 659 20.62 22.78 3.12
CA ASP A 659 19.40 22.08 2.70
C ASP A 659 18.83 21.28 3.88
N GLY A 660 17.63 21.65 4.32
CA GLY A 660 16.94 21.01 5.44
C GLY A 660 16.75 19.48 5.25
N HIS A 661 16.62 19.01 4.00
CA HIS A 661 16.46 17.58 3.70
C HIS A 661 17.71 16.77 4.01
N VAL A 662 18.91 17.37 3.96
CA VAL A 662 20.14 16.71 4.40
C VAL A 662 20.09 16.46 5.91
N VAL A 663 19.62 17.44 6.68
CA VAL A 663 19.46 17.32 8.13
C VAL A 663 18.37 16.29 8.46
N ASP A 664 17.25 16.32 7.73
CA ASP A 664 16.14 15.38 7.92
C ASP A 664 16.55 13.94 7.56
N HIS A 665 17.46 13.76 6.58
CA HIS A 665 18.07 12.45 6.29
C HIS A 665 18.81 11.88 7.51
N LEU A 666 19.52 12.71 8.26
CA LEU A 666 20.16 12.31 9.51
C LEU A 666 19.14 11.98 10.62
N GLY A 667 17.91 12.40 10.48
CA GLY A 667 16.79 12.10 11.38
C GLY A 667 16.10 10.74 11.11
N LEU A 668 16.36 10.10 9.98
CA LEU A 668 15.72 8.82 9.60
C LEU A 668 15.77 7.72 10.66
N PRO A 669 16.84 7.55 11.46
CA PRO A 669 16.85 6.56 12.53
C PRO A 669 15.64 6.67 13.47
N ALA A 670 15.16 7.88 13.77
CA ALA A 670 13.98 8.07 14.61
C ALA A 670 12.72 7.43 14.03
N VAL A 671 12.54 7.50 12.70
CA VAL A 671 11.41 6.87 11.99
C VAL A 671 11.56 5.34 11.94
N LEU A 672 12.79 4.85 11.76
CA LEU A 672 13.07 3.41 11.67
C LEU A 672 12.91 2.70 13.01
N PHE A 673 13.17 3.40 14.14
CA PHE A 673 13.10 2.84 15.49
C PHE A 673 11.76 3.12 16.18
N GLY A 674 11.17 4.30 15.95
CA GLY A 674 9.94 4.76 16.61
C GLY A 674 8.74 3.86 16.30
N GLY A 675 7.85 3.67 17.27
CA GLY A 675 6.69 2.78 17.14
C GLY A 675 7.03 1.29 16.98
N GLY A 676 8.23 0.88 17.40
CA GLY A 676 8.84 -0.43 17.18
C GLY A 676 9.65 -0.47 15.88
N THR A 677 10.87 -1.01 15.97
CA THR A 677 11.78 -1.08 14.82
C THR A 677 11.15 -1.87 13.66
N VAL A 678 11.65 -1.63 12.45
CA VAL A 678 11.21 -2.37 11.24
C VAL A 678 11.28 -3.88 11.48
N GLU A 679 12.34 -4.38 12.13
CA GLU A 679 12.55 -5.79 12.44
C GLU A 679 11.50 -6.34 13.42
N ILE A 680 11.14 -5.55 14.43
CA ILE A 680 10.06 -5.92 15.38
C ILE A 680 8.71 -5.95 14.67
N GLN A 681 8.44 -5.00 13.78
CA GLN A 681 7.21 -5.02 13.00
C GLN A 681 7.15 -6.20 12.03
N LEU A 682 8.27 -6.57 11.40
CA LEU A 682 8.37 -7.79 10.58
C LEU A 682 8.09 -9.06 11.41
N ASN A 683 8.58 -9.11 12.67
CA ASN A 683 8.22 -10.21 13.60
C ASN A 683 6.72 -10.21 13.92
N VAL A 684 6.10 -9.04 14.14
CA VAL A 684 4.64 -8.94 14.37
C VAL A 684 3.88 -9.44 13.15
N ILE A 685 4.27 -9.06 11.96
CA ILE A 685 3.69 -9.55 10.70
C ILE A 685 3.82 -11.07 10.64
N ALA A 686 5.03 -11.60 10.83
CA ALA A 686 5.29 -13.03 10.76
C ALA A 686 4.41 -13.84 11.72
N HIS A 687 4.28 -13.39 12.98
CA HIS A 687 3.54 -14.14 13.99
C HIS A 687 2.03 -13.92 13.95
N ARG A 688 1.56 -12.68 13.72
CA ARG A 688 0.14 -12.34 13.86
C ARG A 688 -0.61 -12.34 12.54
N VAL A 689 0.05 -11.99 11.42
CA VAL A 689 -0.57 -11.99 10.09
C VAL A 689 -0.33 -13.32 9.40
N LEU A 690 0.95 -13.77 9.36
CA LEU A 690 1.31 -15.00 8.66
C LEU A 690 1.17 -16.26 9.55
N GLY A 691 1.01 -16.11 10.86
CA GLY A 691 0.85 -17.23 11.80
C GLY A 691 2.07 -18.17 11.85
N LEU A 692 3.28 -17.61 11.65
CA LEU A 692 4.51 -18.39 11.72
C LEU A 692 4.87 -18.72 13.18
N PRO A 693 5.54 -19.87 13.44
CA PRO A 693 5.95 -20.26 14.78
C PRO A 693 6.97 -19.29 15.37
N ARG A 694 6.95 -19.16 16.70
CA ARG A 694 7.93 -18.36 17.47
C ARG A 694 9.23 -19.14 17.68
#